data_ad1598e55a6b51c2b86e1ca0a63ffc25
#
_entry.id   ad1598e55a6b51c2b86e1ca0a63ffc25
#
_cell.length_a   1.000
_cell.length_b   1.000
_cell.length_c   1.000
_cell.angle_alpha   90.00
_cell.angle_beta   90.00
_cell.angle_gamma   90.00
#
_symmetry.space_group_name_H-M   'P 1'
#
loop_
_entity.id
_entity.type
_entity.pdbx_description
1 polymer ?
#
loop_
_entity_poly.entity_id
_entity_poly.type
_entity_poly.pdbx_seq_one_letter_code
_entity_poly.pdbx_strand_id
1 'polypeptide(L)'
;MFMKKIVKALALGAMLIAVVILPFTACSNTPVAAGFALPHYNGMSDDGLYDAGNFYLNELRTVGADPGAIYCSVEDITDSFNKSKATALAMNPSLTEEKWEEENGDLNYWIDEYANAFYMIVTSFTGSVSNEVKSEYESVQGAYKLYKSYDLTDWDIAGRIDGYAINVRSDAWSNGTYWAPEFIRDPVSGRYFIFASAQSKNGNASTEYFPGTGTYYNMLYGIIAMSDNPIGPYELVSNEEYYATIAAYDENGEMVVNENNEVIGLDGSVITTVDDNGNILNKNGNIVTHNTPPMNFGLYVDQIKELYPFSDLSPGQTHQTAVWPCIDFNPVIMDNGDMYVYFSQHVSDINAGNHIWGIKMKDMITPDYSTLTFLASPNYSIEKYTPEEVASLSESQIKQDFFAFGNGEKTTYEFGGYYYKKIPTEMSEGSINEGTEVIQHGDKYYLTYSPYGYGNRAYAVRQAVGDSPLGPFTKLGAKYNPVMGINATNDYMAGTGHHCFIKAGDELFILYHAFYNPIENSPNGTFLGRAIGADRAQFMYNEELGYDILYGNGPTYSLQPLPDVASGMTNVAKKAKIKVSGDENTAKYLNDGLFTVQDFTLPWEYVDANEDQKGTTITLTWDTPVEIKSFIIYNSQNYFYAFDKVDLVRFKLAEKPAWYNLKDYNDYCYIENLECNPENVEENDFFMRQGGGALASFDNIKVTEMTIYINSKYTTEAEELDGSLNYAIRVSDIFVMGKEVK
;
A
#
# COMPACT_ATOMS: atom_id res chain seq x y z
N MET A 1 -0.90 -63.53 52.77
CA MET A 1 -2.38 -63.58 52.69
C MET A 1 -2.97 -62.24 52.19
N PHE A 2 -2.26 -61.15 52.30
CA PHE A 2 -2.68 -59.80 51.80
C PHE A 2 -2.51 -59.60 50.31
N MET A 3 -1.44 -60.14 49.68
CA MET A 3 -1.20 -59.99 48.24
C MET A 3 -2.20 -60.74 47.34
N LYS A 4 -2.80 -61.84 47.78
CA LYS A 4 -3.82 -62.61 47.01
C LYS A 4 -5.18 -61.91 46.95
N LYS A 5 -5.48 -60.97 47.89
CA LYS A 5 -6.74 -60.19 47.88
C LYS A 5 -6.61 -58.95 46.93
N ILE A 6 -5.42 -58.39 46.78
CA ILE A 6 -5.19 -57.25 45.88
C ILE A 6 -5.25 -57.72 44.42
N VAL A 7 -4.70 -58.86 44.08
CA VAL A 7 -4.74 -59.40 42.70
C VAL A 7 -6.17 -59.78 42.28
N LYS A 8 -7.04 -60.26 43.20
CA LYS A 8 -8.45 -60.52 42.87
C LYS A 8 -9.28 -59.22 42.76
N ALA A 9 -8.95 -58.18 43.46
CA ALA A 9 -9.64 -56.89 43.33
C ALA A 9 -9.24 -56.16 42.04
N LEU A 10 -7.97 -56.28 41.61
CA LEU A 10 -7.50 -55.75 40.35
C LEU A 10 -8.05 -56.54 39.14
N ALA A 11 -8.22 -57.87 39.25
CA ALA A 11 -8.83 -58.69 38.21
C ALA A 11 -10.35 -58.43 38.05
N LEU A 12 -11.09 -58.18 39.18
CA LEU A 12 -12.48 -57.79 39.07
C LEU A 12 -12.67 -56.34 38.61
N GLY A 13 -11.75 -55.41 38.95
CA GLY A 13 -11.74 -54.07 38.46
C GLY A 13 -11.47 -54.01 36.95
N ALA A 14 -10.53 -54.81 36.47
CA ALA A 14 -10.23 -54.90 35.04
C ALA A 14 -11.36 -55.58 34.21
N MET A 15 -12.15 -56.51 34.81
CA MET A 15 -13.33 -57.08 34.15
C MET A 15 -14.56 -56.18 34.19
N LEU A 16 -14.71 -55.29 35.17
CA LEU A 16 -15.79 -54.31 35.20
C LEU A 16 -15.48 -53.09 34.32
N ILE A 17 -14.21 -52.78 34.08
CA ILE A 17 -13.81 -51.74 33.15
C ILE A 17 -13.89 -52.23 31.69
N ALA A 18 -13.73 -53.55 31.45
CA ALA A 18 -13.88 -54.15 30.11
C ALA A 18 -15.35 -54.32 29.65
N VAL A 19 -16.35 -54.09 30.51
CA VAL A 19 -17.78 -54.22 30.15
C VAL A 19 -18.50 -52.84 30.03
N VAL A 20 -17.80 -51.75 30.31
CA VAL A 20 -18.37 -50.38 30.18
C VAL A 20 -17.65 -49.55 29.13
N ILE A 21 -16.69 -50.12 28.42
CA ILE A 21 -16.25 -49.56 27.12
C ILE A 21 -17.13 -50.17 26.04
N LEU A 22 -18.43 -49.90 26.07
CA LEU A 22 -19.15 -49.71 24.84
C LEU A 22 -18.45 -48.58 24.10
N PRO A 23 -18.09 -48.71 22.85
CA PRO A 23 -17.62 -47.59 22.09
C PRO A 23 -18.78 -46.59 22.05
N PHE A 24 -18.67 -45.52 22.82
CA PHE A 24 -19.17 -44.27 22.30
C PHE A 24 -18.31 -44.01 21.04
N THR A 25 -18.62 -44.69 19.96
CA THR A 25 -18.44 -44.12 18.67
C THR A 25 -19.39 -42.95 18.67
N ALA A 26 -18.94 -41.80 19.21
CA ALA A 26 -19.43 -40.55 18.76
C ALA A 26 -19.40 -40.68 17.23
N CYS A 27 -20.57 -40.66 16.59
CA CYS A 27 -20.61 -40.49 15.14
C CYS A 27 -19.90 -39.17 14.92
N SER A 28 -18.61 -39.21 14.62
CA SER A 28 -17.91 -38.03 14.15
C SER A 28 -18.67 -37.62 12.87
N ASN A 29 -19.17 -36.42 12.82
CA ASN A 29 -19.75 -35.86 11.62
C ASN A 29 -18.66 -35.60 10.56
N THR A 30 -17.46 -36.14 10.76
CA THR A 30 -16.35 -36.02 9.82
C THR A 30 -16.83 -36.56 8.47
N PRO A 31 -16.91 -35.75 7.45
CA PRO A 31 -17.23 -36.23 6.11
C PRO A 31 -16.25 -37.34 5.74
N VAL A 32 -16.77 -38.43 5.20
CA VAL A 32 -15.89 -39.52 4.75
C VAL A 32 -15.02 -39.00 3.63
N ALA A 33 -13.69 -39.17 3.74
CA ALA A 33 -12.78 -38.99 2.64
C ALA A 33 -13.24 -39.86 1.50
N ALA A 34 -13.69 -39.29 0.40
CA ALA A 34 -14.18 -40.03 -0.75
C ALA A 34 -13.32 -39.63 -1.94
N GLY A 35 -12.92 -40.67 -2.71
CA GLY A 35 -12.10 -40.45 -3.89
C GLY A 35 -10.64 -40.79 -3.69
N PHE A 36 -9.77 -40.00 -4.27
CA PHE A 36 -8.33 -40.16 -4.14
C PHE A 36 -7.69 -38.98 -3.37
N ALA A 37 -6.58 -39.27 -2.69
CA ALA A 37 -5.78 -38.24 -2.06
C ALA A 37 -5.15 -37.33 -3.14
N LEU A 38 -5.39 -36.06 -3.07
CA LEU A 38 -4.84 -35.08 -3.99
C LEU A 38 -3.37 -34.84 -3.65
N PRO A 39 -2.42 -35.09 -4.56
CA PRO A 39 -1.04 -34.67 -4.36
C PRO A 39 -0.97 -33.14 -4.21
N HIS A 40 -0.33 -32.67 -3.15
CA HIS A 40 -0.25 -31.26 -2.82
C HIS A 40 1.04 -30.96 -2.06
N TYR A 41 1.38 -29.68 -1.99
CA TYR A 41 2.39 -29.15 -1.10
C TYR A 41 1.83 -27.95 -0.34
N ASN A 42 2.43 -27.63 0.77
CA ASN A 42 1.94 -26.59 1.70
C ASN A 42 2.60 -25.23 1.50
N GLY A 43 3.23 -24.97 0.36
CA GLY A 43 3.92 -23.72 0.06
C GLY A 43 5.37 -23.65 0.60
N MET A 44 5.86 -24.72 1.27
CA MET A 44 7.24 -24.82 1.75
C MET A 44 8.00 -25.85 0.92
N SER A 45 9.24 -25.53 0.57
CA SER A 45 10.14 -26.47 -0.09
C SER A 45 10.83 -27.40 0.92
N ASP A 46 11.41 -28.51 0.44
CA ASP A 46 12.08 -29.53 1.28
C ASP A 46 13.28 -28.98 2.07
N ASP A 47 13.85 -27.84 1.65
CA ASP A 47 14.96 -27.16 2.33
C ASP A 47 14.48 -26.10 3.35
N GLY A 48 13.18 -26.02 3.60
CA GLY A 48 12.59 -25.09 4.57
C GLY A 48 12.43 -23.65 4.06
N LEU A 49 12.74 -23.41 2.80
CA LEU A 49 12.41 -22.16 2.12
C LEU A 49 10.99 -22.26 1.54
N TYR A 50 10.25 -21.18 1.48
CA TYR A 50 8.97 -21.25 0.79
C TYR A 50 9.17 -21.18 -0.73
N ASP A 51 8.37 -21.95 -1.44
CA ASP A 51 8.29 -21.90 -2.89
C ASP A 51 7.17 -20.92 -3.29
N ALA A 52 7.56 -19.81 -3.90
CA ALA A 52 6.67 -18.75 -4.32
C ALA A 52 5.69 -19.12 -5.46
N GLY A 53 5.61 -20.37 -5.87
CA GLY A 53 4.83 -20.79 -7.04
C GLY A 53 3.35 -20.35 -7.06
N ASN A 54 2.70 -20.19 -5.90
CA ASN A 54 1.32 -19.71 -5.79
C ASN A 54 1.10 -18.74 -4.62
N PHE A 55 2.11 -18.54 -3.79
CA PHE A 55 2.04 -17.74 -2.58
C PHE A 55 3.24 -16.83 -2.45
N TYR A 56 3.11 -15.74 -1.70
CA TYR A 56 4.22 -14.89 -1.29
C TYR A 56 4.23 -14.68 0.23
N LEU A 57 5.36 -14.25 0.75
CA LEU A 57 5.57 -13.97 2.17
C LEU A 57 6.22 -12.58 2.31
N ASN A 58 5.73 -11.78 3.26
CA ASN A 58 6.41 -10.55 3.68
C ASN A 58 7.66 -10.89 4.50
N GLU A 59 8.73 -11.28 3.83
CA GLU A 59 10.00 -11.63 4.50
C GLU A 59 10.76 -10.42 5.03
N LEU A 60 10.35 -9.21 4.68
CA LEU A 60 11.00 -7.94 5.06
C LEU A 60 12.50 -7.92 4.73
N ARG A 61 12.88 -8.54 3.62
CA ARG A 61 14.28 -8.58 3.14
C ARG A 61 14.68 -7.32 2.41
N THR A 62 13.74 -6.67 1.74
CA THR A 62 14.02 -5.43 1.03
C THR A 62 14.10 -4.29 2.02
N VAL A 63 15.34 -3.94 2.37
CA VAL A 63 15.61 -2.82 3.26
C VAL A 63 15.27 -1.51 2.54
N GLY A 64 14.39 -0.75 3.14
CA GLY A 64 13.95 0.52 2.61
C GLY A 64 12.96 1.19 3.53
N ALA A 65 12.61 2.42 3.19
CA ALA A 65 11.64 3.21 3.90
C ALA A 65 10.82 4.00 2.89
N ASP A 66 9.61 4.38 3.31
CA ASP A 66 8.80 5.32 2.57
C ASP A 66 8.67 4.87 1.09
N PRO A 67 8.05 3.70 0.82
CA PRO A 67 7.96 3.17 -0.53
C PRO A 67 6.99 3.97 -1.38
N GLY A 68 7.39 4.31 -2.62
CA GLY A 68 6.50 4.70 -3.69
C GLY A 68 6.52 3.61 -4.77
N ALA A 69 5.38 3.21 -5.29
CA ALA A 69 5.34 2.08 -6.21
C ALA A 69 4.23 2.18 -7.27
N ILE A 70 4.42 1.46 -8.38
CA ILE A 70 3.47 1.39 -9.49
C ILE A 70 3.49 0.01 -10.12
N TYR A 71 2.33 -0.45 -10.61
CA TYR A 71 2.23 -1.59 -11.51
C TYR A 71 2.11 -1.10 -12.95
N CYS A 72 2.88 -1.70 -13.86
CA CYS A 72 2.84 -1.37 -15.29
C CYS A 72 2.26 -2.54 -16.08
N SER A 73 1.08 -2.33 -16.64
CA SER A 73 0.44 -3.31 -17.52
C SER A 73 1.02 -3.29 -18.94
N VAL A 74 0.66 -4.29 -19.76
CA VAL A 74 0.98 -4.28 -21.20
C VAL A 74 0.37 -3.06 -21.90
N GLU A 75 -0.81 -2.62 -21.48
CA GLU A 75 -1.48 -1.44 -22.05
C GLU A 75 -0.71 -0.16 -21.74
N ASP A 76 -0.28 0.02 -20.48
CA ASP A 76 0.52 1.19 -20.08
C ASP A 76 1.84 1.29 -20.84
N ILE A 77 2.56 0.16 -20.96
CA ILE A 77 3.84 0.11 -21.66
C ILE A 77 3.66 0.35 -23.16
N THR A 78 2.60 -0.22 -23.76
CA THR A 78 2.29 0.01 -25.18
C THR A 78 1.98 1.47 -25.45
N ASP A 79 1.20 2.12 -24.58
CA ASP A 79 0.87 3.55 -24.69
C ASP A 79 2.13 4.41 -24.52
N SER A 80 2.96 4.12 -23.52
CA SER A 80 4.23 4.82 -23.29
C SER A 80 5.18 4.70 -24.48
N PHE A 81 5.36 3.50 -25.02
CA PHE A 81 6.16 3.25 -26.23
C PHE A 81 5.70 4.09 -27.42
N ASN A 82 4.39 4.03 -27.73
CA ASN A 82 3.83 4.73 -28.87
C ASN A 82 3.99 6.25 -28.76
N LYS A 83 3.76 6.82 -27.57
CA LYS A 83 3.89 8.25 -27.30
C LYS A 83 5.36 8.69 -27.34
N SER A 84 6.27 7.92 -26.75
CA SER A 84 7.72 8.20 -26.80
C SER A 84 8.24 8.22 -28.24
N LYS A 85 7.88 7.21 -29.03
CA LYS A 85 8.25 7.12 -30.43
C LYS A 85 7.67 8.29 -31.25
N ALA A 86 6.38 8.57 -31.10
CA ALA A 86 5.72 9.66 -31.83
C ALA A 86 6.34 11.02 -31.51
N THR A 87 6.63 11.31 -30.25
CA THR A 87 7.31 12.55 -29.84
C THR A 87 8.70 12.65 -30.45
N ALA A 88 9.51 11.60 -30.37
CA ALA A 88 10.87 11.61 -30.92
C ALA A 88 10.90 11.82 -32.43
N LEU A 89 9.98 11.20 -33.19
CA LEU A 89 9.84 11.38 -34.64
C LEU A 89 9.35 12.79 -35.00
N ALA A 90 8.47 13.37 -34.19
CA ALA A 90 7.99 14.73 -34.41
C ALA A 90 9.08 15.77 -34.13
N MET A 91 9.87 15.60 -33.10
CA MET A 91 11.01 16.48 -32.78
C MET A 91 12.15 16.40 -33.78
N ASN A 92 12.32 15.25 -34.42
CA ASN A 92 13.39 15.05 -35.39
C ASN A 92 12.86 14.45 -36.71
N PRO A 93 12.45 15.28 -37.68
CA PRO A 93 11.92 14.81 -38.99
C PRO A 93 12.90 13.96 -39.83
N SER A 94 14.18 13.93 -39.47
CA SER A 94 15.18 13.08 -40.12
C SER A 94 15.29 11.67 -39.45
N LEU A 95 14.69 11.46 -38.32
CA LEU A 95 14.65 10.18 -37.60
C LEU A 95 13.60 9.27 -38.25
N THR A 96 13.99 8.03 -38.56
CA THR A 96 13.03 7.01 -39.03
C THR A 96 12.57 6.12 -37.85
N GLU A 97 11.41 5.49 -38.00
CA GLU A 97 10.92 4.54 -36.99
C GLU A 97 11.93 3.41 -36.75
N GLU A 98 12.49 2.83 -37.81
CA GLU A 98 13.47 1.75 -37.69
C GLU A 98 14.71 2.19 -36.91
N LYS A 99 15.19 3.41 -37.14
CA LYS A 99 16.37 3.91 -36.43
C LYS A 99 16.06 4.19 -34.96
N TRP A 100 14.87 4.71 -34.65
CA TRP A 100 14.45 4.93 -33.29
C TRP A 100 14.33 3.60 -32.53
N GLU A 101 13.74 2.56 -33.17
CA GLU A 101 13.61 1.21 -32.59
C GLU A 101 14.97 0.50 -32.47
N GLU A 102 15.94 0.73 -33.36
CA GLU A 102 17.32 0.25 -33.18
C GLU A 102 17.97 0.79 -31.90
N GLU A 103 17.70 2.04 -31.55
CA GLU A 103 18.28 2.73 -30.40
C GLU A 103 17.51 2.46 -29.07
N ASN A 104 16.20 2.28 -29.16
CA ASN A 104 15.32 2.20 -27.95
C ASN A 104 14.63 0.83 -27.76
N GLY A 105 14.81 -0.11 -28.68
CA GLY A 105 14.09 -1.37 -28.74
C GLY A 105 12.73 -1.23 -29.45
N ASP A 106 12.21 -2.34 -29.94
CA ASP A 106 10.87 -2.41 -30.53
C ASP A 106 9.80 -2.58 -29.42
N LEU A 107 8.52 -2.61 -29.80
CA LEU A 107 7.41 -2.78 -28.87
C LEU A 107 7.49 -4.11 -28.09
N ASN A 108 7.96 -5.19 -28.73
CA ASN A 108 8.09 -6.48 -28.03
C ASN A 108 9.16 -6.41 -26.94
N TYR A 109 10.29 -5.77 -27.24
CA TYR A 109 11.33 -5.51 -26.25
C TYR A 109 10.78 -4.70 -25.06
N TRP A 110 10.00 -3.64 -25.31
CA TRP A 110 9.41 -2.84 -24.24
C TRP A 110 8.42 -3.65 -23.39
N ILE A 111 7.58 -4.47 -24.03
CA ILE A 111 6.63 -5.34 -23.31
C ILE A 111 7.39 -6.38 -22.46
N ASP A 112 8.37 -7.06 -23.04
CA ASP A 112 9.15 -8.10 -22.35
C ASP A 112 9.96 -7.51 -21.19
N GLU A 113 10.49 -6.28 -21.39
CA GLU A 113 11.35 -5.64 -20.39
C GLU A 113 10.55 -4.95 -19.29
N TYR A 114 9.41 -4.31 -19.59
CA TYR A 114 8.76 -3.39 -18.65
C TYR A 114 7.35 -3.78 -18.24
N ALA A 115 6.63 -4.61 -19.00
CA ALA A 115 5.24 -4.89 -18.72
C ALA A 115 5.03 -5.99 -17.66
N ASN A 116 3.81 -6.02 -17.10
CA ASN A 116 3.38 -6.98 -16.10
C ASN A 116 4.33 -7.05 -14.89
N ALA A 117 4.83 -5.90 -14.48
CA ALA A 117 5.80 -5.78 -13.40
C ALA A 117 5.41 -4.66 -12.42
N PHE A 118 5.81 -4.86 -11.18
CA PHE A 118 5.76 -3.87 -10.11
C PHE A 118 7.10 -3.16 -10.04
N TYR A 119 7.07 -1.85 -9.90
CA TYR A 119 8.24 -1.01 -9.68
C TYR A 119 8.11 -0.29 -8.37
N MET A 120 9.18 -0.28 -7.59
CA MET A 120 9.22 0.35 -6.26
C MET A 120 10.49 1.19 -6.12
N ILE A 121 10.33 2.37 -5.58
CA ILE A 121 11.42 3.25 -5.13
C ILE A 121 11.29 3.48 -3.64
N VAL A 122 12.42 3.68 -2.99
CA VAL A 122 12.45 3.85 -1.53
C VAL A 122 13.34 5.02 -1.13
N THR A 123 13.05 5.63 -0.01
CA THR A 123 13.98 6.56 0.64
C THR A 123 15.36 5.93 0.73
N SER A 124 16.35 6.59 0.18
CA SER A 124 17.73 6.11 0.18
C SER A 124 18.73 7.25 0.25
N PHE A 125 19.91 6.94 0.72
CA PHE A 125 21.04 7.85 0.56
C PHE A 125 21.48 7.87 -0.91
N THR A 126 22.04 9.00 -1.35
CA THR A 126 22.70 9.06 -2.66
C THR A 126 23.87 8.09 -2.72
N GLY A 127 24.05 7.48 -3.86
CA GLY A 127 25.14 6.55 -4.13
C GLY A 127 26.12 7.04 -5.20
N SER A 128 27.37 6.66 -5.03
CA SER A 128 28.38 6.84 -6.08
C SER A 128 28.02 5.99 -7.28
N VAL A 129 28.20 6.54 -8.48
CA VAL A 129 27.96 5.84 -9.74
C VAL A 129 29.27 5.47 -10.42
N SER A 130 29.25 4.45 -11.26
CA SER A 130 30.39 3.96 -12.04
C SER A 130 30.91 5.01 -13.03
N ASN A 131 32.12 4.81 -13.55
CA ASN A 131 32.66 5.69 -14.59
C ASN A 131 31.89 5.58 -15.91
N GLU A 132 31.26 4.45 -16.16
CA GLU A 132 30.41 4.21 -17.33
C GLU A 132 29.16 5.10 -17.25
N VAL A 133 28.41 5.01 -16.16
CA VAL A 133 27.23 5.86 -15.90
C VAL A 133 27.59 7.35 -15.90
N LYS A 134 28.74 7.73 -15.31
CA LYS A 134 29.22 9.12 -15.36
C LYS A 134 29.46 9.62 -16.78
N SER A 135 29.96 8.76 -17.64
CA SER A 135 30.27 9.12 -19.03
C SER A 135 29.01 9.15 -19.91
N GLU A 136 28.10 8.23 -19.67
CA GLU A 136 26.87 8.08 -20.45
C GLU A 136 25.83 9.15 -20.12
N TYR A 137 25.61 9.42 -18.82
CA TYR A 137 24.52 10.28 -18.33
C TYR A 137 24.99 11.58 -17.69
N GLU A 138 26.28 11.92 -17.76
CA GLU A 138 26.85 13.08 -17.05
C GLU A 138 26.55 13.08 -15.54
N SER A 139 26.35 11.88 -14.97
CA SER A 139 25.94 11.68 -13.59
C SER A 139 27.06 11.98 -12.61
N VAL A 140 26.75 12.62 -11.49
CA VAL A 140 27.67 12.73 -10.34
C VAL A 140 27.31 11.75 -9.24
N GLN A 141 26.04 11.38 -9.12
CA GLN A 141 25.50 10.42 -8.16
C GLN A 141 24.11 9.93 -8.58
N GLY A 142 23.67 8.79 -8.05
CA GLY A 142 22.31 8.31 -8.18
C GLY A 142 21.49 8.62 -6.93
N ALA A 143 20.18 8.78 -7.07
CA ALA A 143 19.25 8.90 -5.97
C ALA A 143 18.08 7.95 -6.13
N TYR A 144 17.53 7.49 -4.99
CA TYR A 144 16.45 6.52 -4.82
C TYR A 144 16.74 5.15 -5.44
N LYS A 145 16.98 4.15 -4.60
CA LYS A 145 17.04 2.75 -5.05
C LYS A 145 15.72 2.39 -5.72
N LEU A 146 15.83 1.81 -6.91
CA LEU A 146 14.69 1.34 -7.69
C LEU A 146 14.73 -0.17 -7.82
N TYR A 147 13.61 -0.79 -7.54
CA TYR A 147 13.41 -2.23 -7.58
C TYR A 147 12.31 -2.59 -8.57
N LYS A 148 12.40 -3.79 -9.11
CA LYS A 148 11.39 -4.41 -9.97
C LYS A 148 11.03 -5.77 -9.41
N SER A 149 9.74 -6.11 -9.45
CA SER A 149 9.20 -7.42 -9.08
C SER A 149 8.10 -7.83 -10.04
N TYR A 150 7.91 -9.14 -10.21
CA TYR A 150 6.78 -9.69 -10.95
C TYR A 150 5.66 -10.23 -10.04
N ASP A 151 5.91 -10.32 -8.73
CA ASP A 151 5.04 -11.03 -7.79
C ASP A 151 4.90 -10.37 -6.40
N LEU A 152 5.51 -9.20 -6.18
CA LEU A 152 5.61 -8.48 -4.90
C LEU A 152 6.52 -9.14 -3.85
N THR A 153 7.18 -10.24 -4.19
CA THR A 153 8.05 -11.00 -3.29
C THR A 153 9.52 -10.78 -3.60
N ASP A 154 9.91 -11.12 -4.82
CA ASP A 154 11.28 -11.03 -5.27
C ASP A 154 11.51 -9.66 -5.91
N TRP A 155 12.31 -8.84 -5.25
CA TRP A 155 12.62 -7.49 -5.69
C TRP A 155 14.06 -7.40 -6.18
N ASP A 156 14.23 -7.29 -7.49
CA ASP A 156 15.51 -7.06 -8.14
C ASP A 156 15.82 -5.57 -8.27
N ILE A 157 17.09 -5.20 -8.12
CA ILE A 157 17.54 -3.84 -8.39
C ILE A 157 17.48 -3.58 -9.89
N ALA A 158 16.75 -2.56 -10.33
CA ALA A 158 16.46 -2.31 -11.73
C ALA A 158 16.84 -0.90 -12.25
N GLY A 159 17.11 0.05 -11.37
CA GLY A 159 17.40 1.45 -11.77
C GLY A 159 18.63 1.58 -12.66
N ARG A 160 18.51 2.34 -13.77
CA ARG A 160 19.58 2.48 -14.77
C ARG A 160 20.80 3.27 -14.30
N ILE A 161 20.70 4.02 -13.22
CA ILE A 161 21.82 4.78 -12.65
C ILE A 161 22.50 3.93 -11.56
N ASP A 162 23.12 2.82 -11.95
CA ASP A 162 23.73 1.82 -11.04
C ASP A 162 22.77 1.35 -9.93
N GLY A 163 21.52 1.06 -10.31
CA GLY A 163 20.46 0.64 -9.42
C GLY A 163 19.66 1.78 -8.77
N TYR A 164 19.93 3.01 -9.14
CA TYR A 164 19.15 4.18 -8.73
C TYR A 164 18.23 4.66 -9.85
N ALA A 165 17.12 5.30 -9.46
CA ALA A 165 16.13 5.86 -10.38
C ALA A 165 16.59 7.19 -10.99
N ILE A 166 16.95 8.14 -10.12
CA ILE A 166 17.23 9.52 -10.54
C ILE A 166 18.71 9.71 -10.82
N ASN A 167 18.98 10.29 -12.01
CA ASN A 167 20.26 10.83 -12.40
C ASN A 167 20.48 12.21 -11.77
N VAL A 168 21.42 12.30 -10.83
CA VAL A 168 21.79 13.59 -10.23
C VAL A 168 23.01 14.15 -10.95
N ARG A 169 22.79 15.20 -11.75
CA ARG A 169 23.83 15.89 -12.53
C ARG A 169 24.53 16.96 -11.68
N SER A 170 25.65 17.44 -12.17
CA SER A 170 26.44 18.47 -11.48
C SER A 170 25.72 19.81 -11.32
N ASP A 171 24.79 20.12 -12.23
CA ASP A 171 23.96 21.34 -12.24
C ASP A 171 22.67 21.19 -11.45
N ALA A 172 22.30 20.01 -10.96
CA ALA A 172 21.09 19.81 -10.17
C ALA A 172 21.07 20.71 -8.92
N TRP A 173 19.91 21.23 -8.57
CA TRP A 173 19.71 22.05 -7.37
C TRP A 173 19.86 21.27 -6.07
N SER A 174 19.58 19.96 -6.10
CA SER A 174 19.65 19.04 -4.96
C SER A 174 20.96 18.28 -4.91
N ASN A 175 21.45 17.93 -3.74
CA ASN A 175 22.71 17.17 -3.58
C ASN A 175 22.75 16.18 -2.41
N GLY A 176 21.65 15.93 -1.75
CA GLY A 176 21.62 15.01 -0.62
C GLY A 176 20.24 14.92 0.01
N THR A 177 20.09 13.99 0.95
CA THR A 177 18.84 13.76 1.68
C THR A 177 17.64 13.66 0.73
N TYR A 178 17.48 12.50 0.14
CA TYR A 178 16.38 12.20 -0.76
C TYR A 178 15.37 11.29 -0.04
N TRP A 179 14.17 11.82 0.23
CA TRP A 179 13.15 11.17 1.04
C TRP A 179 11.83 11.01 0.31
N ALA A 180 11.07 9.98 0.71
CA ALA A 180 9.68 9.74 0.37
C ALA A 180 9.37 9.93 -1.12
N PRO A 181 9.90 9.08 -1.99
CA PRO A 181 9.60 9.14 -3.41
C PRO A 181 8.26 8.48 -3.72
N GLU A 182 7.53 9.06 -4.69
CA GLU A 182 6.28 8.51 -5.20
C GLU A 182 6.30 8.43 -6.71
N PHE A 183 5.75 7.34 -7.25
CA PHE A 183 5.57 7.13 -8.69
C PHE A 183 4.22 7.62 -9.19
N ILE A 184 4.23 8.18 -10.40
CA ILE A 184 3.01 8.36 -11.18
C ILE A 184 3.33 8.26 -12.67
N ARG A 185 2.39 7.72 -13.45
CA ARG A 185 2.43 7.75 -14.91
C ARG A 185 1.46 8.80 -15.42
N ASP A 186 1.94 9.71 -16.26
CA ASP A 186 1.09 10.68 -16.95
C ASP A 186 0.39 10.02 -18.14
N PRO A 187 -0.94 9.90 -18.15
CA PRO A 187 -1.65 9.33 -19.28
C PRO A 187 -1.62 10.21 -20.54
N VAL A 188 -1.28 11.51 -20.41
CA VAL A 188 -1.20 12.43 -21.56
C VAL A 188 0.09 12.22 -22.33
N SER A 189 1.22 12.34 -21.68
CA SER A 189 2.55 12.17 -22.31
C SER A 189 3.01 10.71 -22.40
N GLY A 190 2.43 9.80 -21.62
CA GLY A 190 2.91 8.42 -21.46
C GLY A 190 4.19 8.31 -20.65
N ARG A 191 4.66 9.40 -20.03
CA ARG A 191 5.89 9.45 -19.24
C ARG A 191 5.66 9.04 -17.79
N TYR A 192 6.73 8.58 -17.15
CA TYR A 192 6.78 8.25 -15.74
C TYR A 192 7.41 9.39 -14.96
N PHE A 193 6.82 9.72 -13.83
CA PHE A 193 7.29 10.79 -12.95
C PHE A 193 7.56 10.27 -11.56
N ILE A 194 8.56 10.85 -10.91
CA ILE A 194 8.85 10.69 -9.50
C ILE A 194 8.66 12.04 -8.83
N PHE A 195 7.77 12.06 -7.83
CA PHE A 195 7.63 13.17 -6.89
C PHE A 195 8.30 12.78 -5.59
N ALA A 196 9.06 13.68 -4.99
CA ALA A 196 9.82 13.35 -3.79
C ALA A 196 10.30 14.59 -3.06
N SER A 197 11.02 14.41 -1.96
CA SER A 197 11.65 15.47 -1.20
C SER A 197 13.15 15.39 -1.31
N ALA A 198 13.81 16.54 -1.52
CA ALA A 198 15.27 16.58 -1.51
C ALA A 198 15.81 17.85 -0.83
N GLN A 199 17.01 17.72 -0.29
CA GLN A 199 17.73 18.85 0.31
C GLN A 199 18.44 19.67 -0.76
N SER A 200 18.41 21.00 -0.63
CA SER A 200 19.15 21.90 -1.51
C SER A 200 20.66 21.75 -1.38
N LYS A 201 21.36 21.82 -2.51
CA LYS A 201 22.81 21.75 -2.65
C LYS A 201 23.56 22.82 -1.85
N ASN A 202 22.98 23.99 -1.78
CA ASN A 202 23.50 25.07 -0.97
C ASN A 202 22.66 25.14 0.29
N GLY A 203 23.20 24.75 1.45
CA GLY A 203 22.51 24.88 2.73
C GLY A 203 22.03 26.31 3.05
N ASN A 204 22.30 27.26 2.17
CA ASN A 204 21.92 28.67 2.19
C ASN A 204 20.88 29.03 1.12
N ALA A 205 20.24 28.09 0.43
CA ALA A 205 19.22 28.42 -0.56
C ALA A 205 18.12 29.33 -0.01
N SER A 206 17.83 29.23 1.29
CA SER A 206 16.92 30.10 1.99
C SER A 206 17.40 31.56 2.08
N THR A 207 18.71 31.83 2.20
CA THR A 207 19.23 33.21 2.31
C THR A 207 19.24 33.93 0.99
N GLU A 208 19.30 33.23 -0.12
CA GLU A 208 19.19 33.81 -1.47
C GLU A 208 17.77 34.32 -1.75
N TYR A 209 16.77 33.54 -1.32
CA TYR A 209 15.34 33.88 -1.53
C TYR A 209 14.72 34.66 -0.36
N PHE A 210 15.35 34.65 0.80
CA PHE A 210 14.89 35.32 2.02
C PHE A 210 16.03 36.06 2.70
N PRO A 211 16.45 37.20 2.15
CA PRO A 211 17.52 38.01 2.71
C PRO A 211 17.24 38.41 4.17
N GLY A 212 18.18 38.15 5.05
CA GLY A 212 18.09 38.54 6.46
C GLY A 212 17.53 37.46 7.38
N THR A 213 17.20 36.30 6.86
CA THR A 213 16.58 35.22 7.66
C THR A 213 17.57 34.27 8.33
N GLY A 214 18.84 34.34 8.04
CA GLY A 214 19.86 33.45 8.62
C GLY A 214 20.02 32.13 7.86
N THR A 215 20.88 31.25 8.39
CA THR A 215 21.22 30.00 7.76
C THR A 215 20.21 28.93 8.15
N TYR A 216 19.55 28.33 7.17
CA TYR A 216 18.69 27.18 7.39
C TYR A 216 19.39 25.91 6.94
N TYR A 217 19.69 25.06 7.88
CA TYR A 217 20.14 23.71 7.62
C TYR A 217 18.91 22.80 7.53
N ASN A 218 18.93 21.86 6.60
CA ASN A 218 17.93 20.78 6.45
C ASN A 218 16.57 21.19 5.86
N MET A 219 16.54 22.17 4.96
CA MET A 219 15.30 22.43 4.23
C MET A 219 15.14 21.44 3.09
N LEU A 220 13.99 20.80 3.07
CA LEU A 220 13.56 19.87 2.04
C LEU A 220 12.55 20.55 1.12
N TYR A 221 12.69 20.30 -0.18
CA TYR A 221 11.85 20.85 -1.24
C TYR A 221 11.34 19.70 -2.10
N GLY A 222 10.18 19.93 -2.76
CA GLY A 222 9.65 18.97 -3.71
C GLY A 222 10.49 18.90 -4.98
N ILE A 223 10.83 17.69 -5.38
CA ILE A 223 11.40 17.40 -6.69
C ILE A 223 10.35 16.77 -7.59
N ILE A 224 10.50 16.97 -8.89
CA ILE A 224 9.82 16.23 -9.94
C ILE A 224 10.90 15.76 -10.91
N ALA A 225 10.93 14.46 -11.18
CA ALA A 225 11.81 13.88 -12.18
C ALA A 225 10.99 13.06 -13.17
N MET A 226 11.42 12.98 -14.43
CA MET A 226 10.68 12.36 -15.52
C MET A 226 11.55 11.34 -16.27
N SER A 227 10.92 10.28 -16.77
CA SER A 227 11.53 9.28 -17.66
C SER A 227 10.54 8.75 -18.67
N ASP A 228 11.05 8.20 -19.78
CA ASP A 228 10.25 7.54 -20.83
C ASP A 228 9.75 6.15 -20.40
N ASN A 229 10.42 5.51 -19.46
CA ASN A 229 10.13 4.15 -19.02
C ASN A 229 10.28 4.00 -17.50
N PRO A 230 9.72 2.96 -16.88
CA PRO A 230 9.63 2.86 -15.42
C PRO A 230 10.97 2.64 -14.70
N ILE A 231 12.04 2.21 -15.37
CA ILE A 231 13.35 2.01 -14.72
C ILE A 231 14.32 3.17 -14.87
N GLY A 232 13.91 4.25 -15.55
CA GLY A 232 14.75 5.44 -15.74
C GLY A 232 15.70 5.36 -16.95
N PRO A 233 16.70 6.26 -17.00
CA PRO A 233 17.02 7.28 -15.98
C PRO A 233 15.92 8.34 -15.85
N TYR A 234 15.69 8.75 -14.61
CA TYR A 234 14.83 9.90 -14.33
C TYR A 234 15.69 11.16 -14.23
N GLU A 235 15.35 12.17 -15.03
CA GLU A 235 15.98 13.48 -14.98
C GLU A 235 15.09 14.48 -14.25
N LEU A 236 15.69 15.39 -13.49
CA LEU A 236 14.94 16.51 -12.90
C LEU A 236 14.30 17.32 -14.02
N VAL A 237 13.01 17.63 -13.91
CA VAL A 237 12.26 18.26 -14.99
C VAL A 237 12.68 19.71 -15.22
N SER A 238 12.67 20.11 -16.49
CA SER A 238 12.62 21.49 -16.95
C SER A 238 11.32 21.76 -17.72
N ASN A 239 10.96 23.01 -17.89
CA ASN A 239 9.82 23.38 -18.73
C ASN A 239 10.02 22.87 -20.17
N GLU A 240 11.21 23.05 -20.72
CA GLU A 240 11.53 22.66 -22.08
C GLU A 240 11.30 21.17 -22.30
N GLU A 241 11.86 20.33 -21.43
CA GLU A 241 11.75 18.88 -21.53
C GLU A 241 10.31 18.40 -21.33
N TYR A 242 9.60 18.91 -20.33
CA TYR A 242 8.23 18.49 -20.07
C TYR A 242 7.29 18.87 -21.22
N TYR A 243 7.28 20.17 -21.61
CA TYR A 243 6.36 20.61 -22.66
C TYR A 243 6.70 20.01 -24.02
N ALA A 244 7.97 19.66 -24.27
CA ALA A 244 8.35 18.93 -25.47
C ALA A 244 7.61 17.59 -25.62
N THR A 245 7.23 16.93 -24.53
CA THR A 245 6.53 15.63 -24.59
C THR A 245 5.06 15.73 -25.02
N ILE A 246 4.46 16.91 -24.94
CA ILE A 246 3.02 17.13 -25.22
C ILE A 246 2.75 18.22 -26.25
N ALA A 247 3.80 18.88 -26.78
CA ALA A 247 3.68 19.91 -27.81
C ALA A 247 3.43 19.33 -29.22
N ALA A 248 2.77 20.10 -30.06
CA ALA A 248 2.75 19.87 -31.49
C ALA A 248 4.05 20.41 -32.14
N TYR A 249 4.48 19.78 -33.21
CA TYR A 249 5.70 20.13 -33.96
C TYR A 249 5.38 20.46 -35.41
N ASP A 250 6.14 21.39 -35.98
CA ASP A 250 6.07 21.71 -37.39
C ASP A 250 6.91 20.73 -38.26
N GLU A 251 6.94 20.96 -39.56
CA GLU A 251 7.70 20.13 -40.52
C GLU A 251 9.23 20.16 -40.32
N ASN A 252 9.74 21.11 -39.57
CA ASN A 252 11.16 21.24 -39.24
C ASN A 252 11.53 20.60 -37.88
N GLY A 253 10.55 20.14 -37.13
CA GLY A 253 10.75 19.59 -35.77
C GLY A 253 10.80 20.66 -34.68
N GLU A 254 10.31 21.86 -34.96
CA GLU A 254 10.22 22.94 -33.99
C GLU A 254 8.83 22.94 -33.34
N MET A 255 8.76 23.20 -32.03
CA MET A 255 7.46 23.32 -31.33
C MET A 255 6.60 24.42 -31.96
N VAL A 256 5.34 24.14 -32.20
CA VAL A 256 4.40 25.11 -32.77
C VAL A 256 4.07 26.19 -31.75
N VAL A 257 4.53 27.40 -32.03
CA VAL A 257 4.22 28.61 -31.24
C VAL A 257 3.40 29.55 -32.12
N ASN A 258 2.23 29.99 -31.61
CA ASN A 258 1.35 30.88 -32.36
C ASN A 258 1.82 32.37 -32.26
N GLU A 259 1.11 33.28 -32.95
CA GLU A 259 1.39 34.70 -32.95
C GLU A 259 1.26 35.40 -31.59
N ASN A 260 0.62 34.75 -30.59
CA ASN A 260 0.46 35.27 -29.24
C ASN A 260 1.54 34.71 -28.29
N ASN A 261 2.59 34.09 -28.77
CA ASN A 261 3.61 33.38 -27.98
C ASN A 261 3.06 32.21 -27.16
N GLU A 262 1.99 31.55 -27.66
CA GLU A 262 1.40 30.39 -27.02
C GLU A 262 1.89 29.10 -27.69
N VAL A 263 2.36 28.14 -26.90
CA VAL A 263 2.75 26.79 -27.33
C VAL A 263 1.52 25.93 -27.51
N ILE A 264 1.41 25.30 -28.67
CA ILE A 264 0.26 24.47 -29.05
C ILE A 264 0.56 23.00 -28.74
N GLY A 265 -0.37 22.33 -28.07
CA GLY A 265 -0.30 20.91 -27.77
C GLY A 265 -0.74 20.01 -28.92
N LEU A 266 -0.51 18.72 -28.79
CA LEU A 266 -0.90 17.69 -29.77
C LEU A 266 -2.40 17.68 -30.07
N ASP A 267 -3.23 18.09 -29.13
CA ASP A 267 -4.69 18.19 -29.26
C ASP A 267 -5.17 19.54 -29.84
N GLY A 268 -4.21 20.44 -30.14
CA GLY A 268 -4.47 21.79 -30.66
C GLY A 268 -4.80 22.81 -29.56
N SER A 269 -4.78 22.44 -28.29
CA SER A 269 -4.97 23.36 -27.16
C SER A 269 -3.70 24.17 -26.88
N VAL A 270 -3.84 25.31 -26.17
CA VAL A 270 -2.71 26.05 -25.62
C VAL A 270 -2.23 25.33 -24.37
N ILE A 271 -0.99 24.84 -24.37
CA ILE A 271 -0.42 24.12 -23.24
C ILE A 271 0.42 24.99 -22.33
N THR A 272 1.12 26.00 -22.88
CA THR A 272 1.89 27.01 -22.15
C THR A 272 2.23 28.20 -23.07
N THR A 273 3.16 29.07 -22.61
CA THR A 273 3.60 30.27 -23.33
C THR A 273 5.13 30.36 -23.38
N VAL A 274 5.66 31.20 -24.26
CA VAL A 274 7.06 31.59 -24.28
C VAL A 274 7.25 33.07 -23.94
N ASP A 275 8.37 33.41 -23.31
CA ASP A 275 8.71 34.81 -23.00
C ASP A 275 9.29 35.52 -24.26
N ASP A 276 9.60 36.81 -24.14
CA ASP A 276 10.18 37.63 -25.22
C ASP A 276 11.56 37.16 -25.69
N ASN A 277 12.22 36.30 -24.92
CA ASN A 277 13.52 35.69 -25.26
C ASN A 277 13.38 34.28 -25.87
N GLY A 278 12.16 33.77 -25.96
CA GLY A 278 11.86 32.43 -26.47
C GLY A 278 11.97 31.31 -25.42
N ASN A 279 12.10 31.64 -24.12
CA ASN A 279 12.11 30.63 -23.07
C ASN A 279 10.69 30.14 -22.81
N ILE A 280 10.52 28.81 -22.70
CA ILE A 280 9.24 28.19 -22.35
C ILE A 280 8.95 28.44 -20.87
N LEU A 281 7.77 28.97 -20.58
CA LEU A 281 7.30 29.23 -19.21
C LEU A 281 6.40 28.08 -18.75
N ASN A 282 6.32 27.85 -17.44
CA ASN A 282 5.25 27.01 -16.90
C ASN A 282 3.91 27.79 -16.84
N LYS A 283 2.81 27.13 -16.52
CA LYS A 283 1.47 27.76 -16.45
C LYS A 283 1.32 28.84 -15.36
N ASN A 284 2.36 29.08 -14.55
CA ASN A 284 2.47 30.21 -13.61
C ASN A 284 3.36 31.35 -14.16
N GLY A 285 3.87 31.24 -15.37
CA GLY A 285 4.75 32.23 -15.99
C GLY A 285 6.20 32.18 -15.49
N ASN A 286 6.64 31.06 -14.91
CA ASN A 286 7.99 30.89 -14.39
C ASN A 286 8.84 30.00 -15.29
N ILE A 287 10.16 30.24 -15.30
CA ILE A 287 11.15 29.34 -15.91
C ILE A 287 11.56 28.31 -14.86
N VAL A 288 11.36 27.03 -15.16
CA VAL A 288 11.82 25.88 -14.38
C VAL A 288 12.91 25.18 -15.15
N THR A 289 14.05 24.94 -14.52
CA THR A 289 15.20 24.22 -15.04
C THR A 289 15.67 23.18 -14.03
N HIS A 290 16.64 22.34 -14.38
CA HIS A 290 17.26 21.38 -13.43
C HIS A 290 17.82 22.06 -12.16
N ASN A 291 18.06 23.37 -12.21
CA ASN A 291 18.55 24.15 -11.09
C ASN A 291 17.44 24.74 -10.21
N THR A 292 16.16 24.53 -10.56
CA THR A 292 15.01 25.14 -9.89
C THR A 292 14.07 24.07 -9.34
N PRO A 293 13.85 23.96 -8.02
CA PRO A 293 12.88 23.03 -7.48
C PRO A 293 11.44 23.44 -7.88
N PRO A 294 10.72 22.60 -8.64
CA PRO A 294 9.38 22.95 -9.15
C PRO A 294 8.31 23.01 -8.06
N MET A 295 8.47 22.22 -7.01
CA MET A 295 7.57 22.16 -5.85
C MET A 295 8.19 22.86 -4.63
N ASN A 296 8.65 24.09 -4.82
CA ASN A 296 9.23 24.90 -3.77
C ASN A 296 8.35 26.12 -3.45
N PHE A 297 7.56 26.02 -2.42
CA PHE A 297 6.72 27.13 -1.96
C PHE A 297 7.54 28.33 -1.47
N GLY A 298 8.77 28.11 -1.03
CA GLY A 298 9.69 29.18 -0.65
C GLY A 298 10.12 30.08 -1.81
N LEU A 299 10.26 29.52 -3.03
CA LEU A 299 10.57 30.32 -4.24
C LEU A 299 9.44 31.27 -4.62
N TYR A 300 8.22 30.95 -4.26
CA TYR A 300 7.01 31.67 -4.61
C TYR A 300 6.41 32.43 -3.43
N VAL A 301 7.23 32.75 -2.45
CA VAL A 301 6.76 33.35 -1.20
C VAL A 301 6.00 34.66 -1.42
N ASP A 302 6.35 35.44 -2.44
CA ASP A 302 5.62 36.67 -2.71
C ASP A 302 4.22 36.40 -3.26
N GLN A 303 4.07 35.39 -4.12
CA GLN A 303 2.76 34.91 -4.59
C GLN A 303 1.96 34.27 -3.45
N ILE A 304 2.61 33.50 -2.60
CA ILE A 304 2.01 32.94 -1.40
C ILE A 304 1.62 34.03 -0.42
N LYS A 305 2.43 35.11 -0.25
CA LYS A 305 2.09 36.27 0.61
C LYS A 305 0.88 37.07 0.13
N GLU A 306 0.65 37.15 -1.20
CA GLU A 306 -0.56 37.74 -1.72
C GLU A 306 -1.81 36.95 -1.39
N LEU A 307 -1.69 35.62 -1.44
CA LEU A 307 -2.77 34.69 -1.09
C LEU A 307 -2.89 34.49 0.43
N TYR A 308 -1.75 34.53 1.13
CA TYR A 308 -1.60 34.19 2.54
C TYR A 308 -0.66 35.17 3.23
N PRO A 309 -1.17 36.27 3.79
CA PRO A 309 -0.33 37.27 4.43
C PRO A 309 0.35 36.71 5.68
N PHE A 310 1.59 36.24 5.53
CA PHE A 310 2.49 35.96 6.67
C PHE A 310 3.02 37.25 7.32
N SER A 311 2.29 38.34 7.20
CA SER A 311 2.79 39.69 7.49
C SER A 311 3.21 39.90 8.93
N ASP A 312 2.79 39.05 9.86
CA ASP A 312 3.04 39.25 11.28
C ASP A 312 3.72 38.00 11.90
N LEU A 313 4.95 37.72 11.45
CA LEU A 313 5.84 36.88 12.26
C LEU A 313 6.03 37.59 13.58
N SER A 314 5.47 37.05 14.65
CA SER A 314 5.66 37.62 16.00
C SER A 314 7.14 37.58 16.39
N PRO A 315 7.65 38.51 17.15
CA PRO A 315 9.02 38.46 17.64
C PRO A 315 9.29 37.17 18.35
N GLY A 316 10.24 36.34 17.81
CA GLY A 316 10.58 35.02 18.31
C GLY A 316 10.08 33.85 17.45
N GLN A 317 9.28 34.10 16.43
CA GLN A 317 9.01 33.10 15.40
C GLN A 317 10.24 32.96 14.51
N THR A 318 10.66 31.74 14.29
CA THR A 318 11.83 31.48 13.48
C THR A 318 11.45 31.47 11.99
N HIS A 319 12.43 31.75 11.18
CA HIS A 319 12.30 31.85 9.74
C HIS A 319 11.93 30.54 9.04
N GLN A 320 12.01 29.39 9.72
CA GLN A 320 11.53 28.10 9.20
C GLN A 320 10.06 28.14 8.78
N THR A 321 9.29 28.96 9.48
CA THR A 321 7.88 29.16 9.18
C THR A 321 7.63 30.00 7.93
N ALA A 322 8.60 30.78 7.49
CA ALA A 322 8.48 31.62 6.29
C ALA A 322 8.83 30.87 5.00
N VAL A 323 9.49 29.73 5.09
CA VAL A 323 10.08 29.02 3.95
C VAL A 323 9.33 27.76 3.57
N TRP A 324 8.40 27.31 4.39
CA TRP A 324 7.53 26.17 4.11
C TRP A 324 8.28 24.88 3.69
N PRO A 325 9.13 24.33 4.56
CA PRO A 325 9.73 23.03 4.27
C PRO A 325 8.63 21.98 4.16
N CYS A 326 8.57 21.34 3.01
CA CYS A 326 7.58 20.34 2.69
C CYS A 326 8.25 19.01 2.36
N ILE A 327 7.63 17.92 2.78
CA ILE A 327 8.07 16.54 2.54
C ILE A 327 6.90 15.68 2.07
N ASP A 328 7.19 14.47 1.64
CA ASP A 328 6.20 13.42 1.36
C ASP A 328 5.21 13.84 0.27
N PHE A 329 5.74 14.23 -0.90
CA PHE A 329 4.91 14.67 -2.01
C PHE A 329 4.27 13.47 -2.72
N ASN A 330 2.97 13.33 -2.58
CA ASN A 330 2.17 12.28 -3.21
C ASN A 330 1.31 12.85 -4.35
N PRO A 331 1.61 12.54 -5.62
CA PRO A 331 0.82 12.95 -6.78
C PRO A 331 -0.32 11.98 -7.05
N VAL A 332 -1.51 12.49 -7.35
CA VAL A 332 -2.68 11.67 -7.68
C VAL A 332 -3.42 12.27 -8.87
N ILE A 333 -3.75 11.45 -9.86
CA ILE A 333 -4.67 11.80 -10.94
C ILE A 333 -6.03 11.19 -10.61
N MET A 334 -7.05 12.04 -10.54
CA MET A 334 -8.42 11.63 -10.23
C MET A 334 -9.12 11.08 -11.47
N ASP A 335 -10.26 10.40 -11.30
CA ASP A 335 -11.04 9.80 -12.40
C ASP A 335 -11.45 10.80 -13.48
N ASN A 336 -11.58 12.08 -13.14
CA ASN A 336 -11.91 13.16 -14.07
C ASN A 336 -10.68 13.75 -14.81
N GLY A 337 -9.48 13.23 -14.55
CA GLY A 337 -8.22 13.69 -15.11
C GLY A 337 -7.56 14.87 -14.38
N ASP A 338 -8.20 15.43 -13.36
CA ASP A 338 -7.58 16.46 -12.51
C ASP A 338 -6.45 15.87 -11.68
N MET A 339 -5.32 16.55 -11.61
CA MET A 339 -4.17 16.15 -10.81
C MET A 339 -4.08 16.96 -9.52
N TYR A 340 -3.74 16.27 -8.45
CA TYR A 340 -3.48 16.86 -7.14
C TYR A 340 -2.16 16.34 -6.58
N VAL A 341 -1.55 17.14 -5.72
CA VAL A 341 -0.38 16.72 -4.93
C VAL A 341 -0.68 16.95 -3.47
N TYR A 342 -0.48 15.93 -2.67
CA TYR A 342 -0.60 15.99 -1.22
C TYR A 342 0.78 15.96 -0.61
N PHE A 343 0.97 16.61 0.52
CA PHE A 343 2.28 16.69 1.17
C PHE A 343 2.17 17.04 2.63
N SER A 344 3.26 16.79 3.35
CA SER A 344 3.41 17.17 4.75
C SER A 344 4.24 18.43 4.88
N GLN A 345 3.76 19.38 5.65
CA GLN A 345 4.56 20.53 6.06
C GLN A 345 5.16 20.24 7.43
N HIS A 346 6.47 20.23 7.48
CA HIS A 346 7.19 20.06 8.73
C HIS A 346 7.37 21.42 9.44
N VAL A 347 6.88 21.52 10.68
CA VAL A 347 7.10 22.66 11.55
C VAL A 347 7.97 22.22 12.71
N SER A 348 9.18 22.78 12.83
CA SER A 348 10.15 22.39 13.86
C SER A 348 10.10 23.21 15.14
N ASP A 349 9.25 24.23 15.20
CA ASP A 349 9.13 25.14 16.34
C ASP A 349 8.07 24.71 17.37
N ILE A 350 7.85 25.54 18.39
CA ILE A 350 7.13 25.38 19.66
C ILE A 350 5.93 24.41 19.65
N ASN A 351 5.39 24.10 18.50
CA ASN A 351 4.37 23.08 18.23
C ASN A 351 4.83 22.15 17.11
N ALA A 352 6.05 21.68 17.23
CA ALA A 352 6.69 20.78 16.26
C ALA A 352 5.76 19.67 15.80
N GLY A 353 5.72 19.45 14.50
CA GLY A 353 4.92 18.39 13.92
C GLY A 353 4.79 18.53 12.42
N ASN A 354 4.20 17.50 11.81
CA ASN A 354 3.85 17.49 10.41
C ASN A 354 2.34 17.60 10.25
N HIS A 355 1.94 18.46 9.34
CA HIS A 355 0.56 18.75 9.00
C HIS A 355 0.33 18.46 7.52
N ILE A 356 -0.87 18.01 7.16
CA ILE A 356 -1.18 17.61 5.79
C ILE A 356 -1.83 18.75 5.02
N TRP A 357 -1.32 18.95 3.82
CA TRP A 357 -1.77 19.94 2.85
C TRP A 357 -2.07 19.27 1.51
N GLY A 358 -2.86 19.93 0.68
CA GLY A 358 -3.14 19.49 -0.68
C GLY A 358 -3.22 20.69 -1.63
N ILE A 359 -2.88 20.46 -2.88
CA ILE A 359 -2.89 21.45 -3.95
C ILE A 359 -3.30 20.79 -5.26
N LYS A 360 -4.11 21.50 -6.06
CA LYS A 360 -4.38 21.09 -7.44
C LYS A 360 -3.19 21.45 -8.33
N MET A 361 -2.90 20.63 -9.30
CA MET A 361 -1.91 20.91 -10.33
C MET A 361 -2.59 21.43 -11.59
N LYS A 362 -1.95 22.37 -12.29
CA LYS A 362 -2.36 22.84 -13.63
C LYS A 362 -1.89 21.91 -14.74
N ASP A 363 -0.82 21.19 -14.48
CA ASP A 363 -0.20 20.10 -15.25
C ASP A 363 0.80 19.36 -14.35
N MET A 364 1.57 18.41 -14.91
CA MET A 364 2.49 17.56 -14.11
C MET A 364 3.57 18.34 -13.35
N ILE A 365 3.89 19.57 -13.75
CA ILE A 365 4.99 20.34 -13.16
C ILE A 365 4.58 21.69 -12.57
N THR A 366 3.31 22.08 -12.69
CA THR A 366 2.85 23.42 -12.31
C THR A 366 1.78 23.37 -11.24
N PRO A 367 2.07 23.71 -9.99
CA PRO A 367 1.06 23.79 -8.92
C PRO A 367 0.13 25.02 -9.11
N ASP A 368 -1.16 24.85 -8.82
CA ASP A 368 -2.12 25.95 -8.72
C ASP A 368 -2.18 26.45 -7.27
N TYR A 369 -1.36 27.45 -6.96
CA TYR A 369 -1.26 27.99 -5.60
C TYR A 369 -2.58 28.55 -5.05
N SER A 370 -3.54 28.92 -5.90
CA SER A 370 -4.85 29.38 -5.46
C SER A 370 -5.70 28.30 -4.79
N THR A 371 -5.33 27.03 -5.02
CA THR A 371 -6.03 25.85 -4.50
C THR A 371 -5.38 25.26 -3.25
N LEU A 372 -4.24 25.78 -2.81
CA LEU A 372 -3.52 25.28 -1.65
C LEU A 372 -4.46 25.23 -0.43
N THR A 373 -4.62 24.06 0.15
CA THR A 373 -5.61 23.81 1.21
C THR A 373 -4.98 23.03 2.37
N PHE A 374 -5.27 23.46 3.58
CA PHE A 374 -4.94 22.78 4.81
C PHE A 374 -5.96 21.66 5.05
N LEU A 375 -5.51 20.39 5.16
CA LEU A 375 -6.38 19.21 5.16
C LEU A 375 -6.48 18.51 6.50
N ALA A 376 -5.36 18.34 7.21
CA ALA A 376 -5.35 17.62 8.48
C ALA A 376 -4.20 18.07 9.38
N SER A 377 -4.42 17.96 10.68
CA SER A 377 -3.43 18.23 11.73
C SER A 377 -3.42 17.09 12.74
N PRO A 378 -2.30 16.80 13.41
CA PRO A 378 -2.28 15.81 14.47
C PRO A 378 -3.40 16.04 15.50
N ASN A 379 -4.16 14.99 15.79
CA ASN A 379 -5.29 14.96 16.71
C ASN A 379 -6.54 15.76 16.27
N TYR A 380 -6.55 16.32 15.05
CA TYR A 380 -7.69 17.11 14.57
C TYR A 380 -8.02 16.84 13.12
N SER A 381 -9.32 16.77 12.82
CA SER A 381 -9.86 17.04 11.48
C SER A 381 -9.93 18.55 11.27
N ILE A 382 -9.76 19.01 10.03
CA ILE A 382 -9.76 20.42 9.68
C ILE A 382 -10.92 20.70 8.73
N GLU A 383 -11.71 21.72 9.06
CA GLU A 383 -12.87 22.13 8.26
C GLU A 383 -12.84 23.65 8.02
N LYS A 384 -13.19 24.08 6.80
CA LYS A 384 -13.36 25.51 6.51
C LYS A 384 -14.64 26.03 7.14
N TYR A 385 -14.58 27.21 7.72
CA TYR A 385 -15.79 27.95 8.09
C TYR A 385 -16.51 28.47 6.84
N THR A 386 -17.82 28.39 6.83
CA THR A 386 -18.64 29.08 5.83
C THR A 386 -18.62 30.59 6.06
N PRO A 387 -18.91 31.45 5.06
CA PRO A 387 -19.01 32.89 5.25
C PRO A 387 -19.99 33.31 6.35
N GLU A 388 -21.10 32.60 6.51
CA GLU A 388 -22.11 32.83 7.55
C GLU A 388 -21.56 32.50 8.93
N GLU A 389 -20.82 31.41 9.07
CA GLU A 389 -20.15 31.05 10.32
C GLU A 389 -19.08 32.05 10.68
N VAL A 390 -18.25 32.47 9.70
CA VAL A 390 -17.24 33.54 9.92
C VAL A 390 -17.87 34.82 10.44
N ALA A 391 -19.01 35.23 9.88
CA ALA A 391 -19.73 36.43 10.32
C ALA A 391 -20.20 36.36 11.79
N SER A 392 -20.31 35.13 12.34
CA SER A 392 -20.70 34.88 13.73
C SER A 392 -19.52 34.80 14.70
N LEU A 393 -18.27 34.74 14.21
CA LEU A 393 -17.09 34.63 15.06
C LEU A 393 -16.81 35.96 15.78
N SER A 394 -16.38 35.85 17.02
CA SER A 394 -15.88 37.01 17.78
C SER A 394 -14.49 37.45 17.29
N GLU A 395 -14.10 38.68 17.50
CA GLU A 395 -12.76 39.19 17.18
C GLU A 395 -11.64 38.30 17.78
N SER A 396 -11.86 37.78 18.98
CA SER A 396 -10.89 36.90 19.65
C SER A 396 -10.80 35.53 19.01
N GLN A 397 -11.86 35.05 18.37
CA GLN A 397 -11.87 33.81 17.62
C GLN A 397 -11.22 33.96 16.24
N ILE A 398 -11.33 35.16 15.65
CA ILE A 398 -10.73 35.50 14.36
C ILE A 398 -9.23 35.75 14.47
N LYS A 399 -8.76 36.35 15.58
CA LYS A 399 -7.33 36.62 15.80
C LYS A 399 -6.56 35.33 15.97
N GLN A 400 -5.66 35.05 15.03
CA GLN A 400 -4.98 33.78 14.92
C GLN A 400 -3.49 33.89 14.83
N ASP A 401 -2.89 32.89 15.40
CA ASP A 401 -1.54 32.51 15.18
C ASP A 401 -1.53 31.19 14.37
N PHE A 402 -1.21 31.26 13.09
CA PHE A 402 -1.16 30.14 12.18
C PHE A 402 -0.26 29.00 12.71
N PHE A 403 0.75 29.36 13.51
CA PHE A 403 1.73 28.42 14.06
C PHE A 403 1.37 27.86 15.44
N ALA A 404 0.30 28.33 16.05
CA ALA A 404 -0.17 27.83 17.35
C ALA A 404 -1.00 26.52 17.22
N PHE A 405 -0.76 25.75 16.19
CA PHE A 405 -1.57 24.57 15.87
C PHE A 405 -1.57 23.46 16.93
N GLY A 406 -0.60 23.40 17.83
CA GLY A 406 -0.43 22.27 18.71
C GLY A 406 -0.90 22.41 20.14
N ASN A 407 -1.11 23.63 20.68
CA ASN A 407 -1.32 23.82 22.11
C ASN A 407 -2.78 23.82 22.61
N GLY A 408 -3.72 23.43 21.77
CA GLY A 408 -5.09 23.14 22.20
C GLY A 408 -6.01 24.33 22.52
N GLU A 409 -5.47 25.53 22.74
CA GLU A 409 -6.25 26.69 23.23
C GLU A 409 -7.02 27.42 22.12
N LYS A 410 -6.57 27.32 20.85
CA LYS A 410 -7.23 28.01 19.74
C LYS A 410 -7.97 27.03 18.86
N THR A 411 -9.21 27.31 18.57
CA THR A 411 -10.11 26.46 17.78
C THR A 411 -10.33 26.94 16.35
N THR A 412 -9.80 28.10 16.00
CA THR A 412 -9.99 28.77 14.71
C THR A 412 -8.64 29.20 14.14
N TYR A 413 -8.44 29.06 12.83
CA TYR A 413 -7.22 29.49 12.13
C TYR A 413 -7.58 30.23 10.86
N GLU A 414 -6.78 31.25 10.52
CA GLU A 414 -6.87 31.94 9.25
C GLU A 414 -5.72 31.54 8.35
N PHE A 415 -6.04 31.17 7.09
CA PHE A 415 -5.06 30.89 6.07
C PHE A 415 -5.65 31.20 4.69
N GLY A 416 -4.96 31.99 3.88
CA GLY A 416 -5.40 32.36 2.55
C GLY A 416 -6.74 33.07 2.47
N GLY A 417 -7.07 33.87 3.48
CA GLY A 417 -8.38 34.52 3.58
C GLY A 417 -9.52 33.57 3.98
N TYR A 418 -9.19 32.31 4.31
CA TYR A 418 -10.14 31.33 4.83
C TYR A 418 -9.89 31.10 6.31
N TYR A 419 -10.97 30.84 7.04
CA TYR A 419 -10.92 30.46 8.44
C TYR A 419 -11.17 28.96 8.57
N TYR A 420 -10.38 28.28 9.42
CA TYR A 420 -10.46 26.86 9.66
C TYR A 420 -10.79 26.57 11.12
N LYS A 421 -11.64 25.60 11.37
CA LYS A 421 -11.92 25.06 12.71
C LYS A 421 -11.22 23.73 12.89
N LYS A 422 -10.74 23.48 14.12
CA LYS A 422 -10.23 22.17 14.55
C LYS A 422 -11.37 21.36 15.17
N ILE A 423 -11.52 20.15 14.71
CA ILE A 423 -12.44 19.17 15.27
C ILE A 423 -11.59 18.07 15.92
N PRO A 424 -11.60 17.95 17.27
CA PRO A 424 -10.80 16.93 17.95
C PRO A 424 -11.16 15.52 17.46
N THR A 425 -10.15 14.66 17.31
CA THR A 425 -10.32 13.25 16.97
C THR A 425 -10.37 12.38 18.22
N GLU A 426 -10.98 11.21 18.12
CA GLU A 426 -11.06 10.25 19.21
C GLU A 426 -9.71 9.60 19.53
N MET A 427 -8.86 9.46 18.51
CA MET A 427 -7.58 8.76 18.61
C MET A 427 -6.43 9.75 18.74
N SER A 428 -5.51 9.49 19.68
CA SER A 428 -4.25 10.25 19.76
C SER A 428 -3.37 9.95 18.53
N GLU A 429 -2.60 10.97 18.09
CA GLU A 429 -1.72 10.89 16.93
C GLU A 429 -0.32 11.47 17.19
N GLY A 430 -0.04 11.84 18.43
CA GLY A 430 1.20 12.53 18.77
C GLY A 430 1.25 13.91 18.13
N SER A 431 2.37 14.26 17.50
CA SER A 431 2.61 15.56 16.87
C SER A 431 2.84 15.49 15.35
N ILE A 432 2.66 14.32 14.74
CA ILE A 432 2.99 14.11 13.33
C ILE A 432 1.81 13.46 12.61
N ASN A 433 1.49 14.00 11.44
CA ASN A 433 0.77 13.34 10.36
C ASN A 433 1.62 13.49 9.10
N GLU A 434 2.07 12.36 8.53
CA GLU A 434 2.95 12.31 7.37
C GLU A 434 2.66 11.11 6.48
N GLY A 435 3.42 10.91 5.40
CA GLY A 435 3.25 9.78 4.48
C GLY A 435 1.82 9.72 3.94
N THR A 436 1.35 10.85 3.39
CA THR A 436 -0.04 11.02 2.99
C THR A 436 -0.28 10.54 1.59
N GLU A 437 -1.33 9.76 1.40
CA GLU A 437 -1.86 9.40 0.08
C GLU A 437 -3.37 9.61 0.03
N VAL A 438 -3.91 9.90 -1.16
CA VAL A 438 -5.36 10.02 -1.36
C VAL A 438 -5.83 9.07 -2.45
N ILE A 439 -6.82 8.26 -2.13
CA ILE A 439 -7.49 7.37 -3.09
C ILE A 439 -8.91 7.88 -3.32
N GLN A 440 -9.30 7.99 -4.59
CA GLN A 440 -10.69 8.14 -4.98
C GLN A 440 -11.36 6.77 -5.09
N HIS A 441 -12.52 6.60 -4.43
CA HIS A 441 -13.36 5.42 -4.57
C HIS A 441 -14.84 5.83 -4.61
N GLY A 442 -15.48 5.62 -5.75
CA GLY A 442 -16.82 6.12 -6.02
C GLY A 442 -16.87 7.65 -5.95
N ASP A 443 -17.76 8.18 -5.12
CA ASP A 443 -17.92 9.60 -4.88
C ASP A 443 -17.14 10.13 -3.65
N LYS A 444 -16.32 9.28 -3.04
CA LYS A 444 -15.55 9.61 -1.84
C LYS A 444 -14.04 9.67 -2.13
N TYR A 445 -13.36 10.44 -1.29
CA TYR A 445 -11.92 10.60 -1.27
C TYR A 445 -11.40 10.17 0.10
N TYR A 446 -10.43 9.25 0.10
CA TYR A 446 -9.85 8.67 1.30
C TYR A 446 -8.44 9.21 1.45
N LEU A 447 -8.27 10.14 2.39
CA LEU A 447 -6.97 10.64 2.78
C LEU A 447 -6.40 9.69 3.80
N THR A 448 -5.36 8.97 3.42
CA THR A 448 -4.61 8.08 4.30
C THR A 448 -3.32 8.77 4.75
N TYR A 449 -2.87 8.48 5.96
CA TYR A 449 -1.72 9.16 6.56
C TYR A 449 -1.17 8.35 7.72
N SER A 450 0.07 8.65 8.11
CA SER A 450 0.73 8.01 9.24
C SER A 450 0.86 8.96 10.42
N PRO A 451 0.22 8.65 11.57
CA PRO A 451 0.36 9.38 12.81
C PRO A 451 1.62 8.97 13.56
N TYR A 452 2.08 9.80 14.48
CA TYR A 452 3.34 9.67 15.23
C TYR A 452 4.57 9.81 14.30
N GLY A 453 5.76 9.62 14.79
CA GLY A 453 6.96 9.57 13.95
C GLY A 453 7.34 8.14 13.63
N TYR A 454 8.03 7.94 12.51
CA TYR A 454 8.43 6.62 12.00
C TYR A 454 9.16 5.72 13.01
N GLY A 455 9.83 6.28 14.00
CA GLY A 455 10.49 5.53 15.07
C GLY A 455 9.56 5.07 16.22
N ASN A 456 8.26 5.33 16.13
CA ASN A 456 7.29 4.95 17.15
C ASN A 456 6.60 3.64 16.76
N ARG A 457 6.45 2.71 17.70
CA ARG A 457 5.72 1.46 17.47
C ARG A 457 4.25 1.65 17.06
N ALA A 458 3.64 2.77 17.47
CA ALA A 458 2.27 3.12 17.10
C ALA A 458 2.17 3.83 15.74
N TYR A 459 3.28 3.98 15.01
CA TYR A 459 3.25 4.42 13.62
C TYR A 459 2.41 3.45 12.80
N ALA A 460 1.44 3.95 12.07
CA ALA A 460 0.41 3.15 11.43
C ALA A 460 -0.17 3.90 10.24
N VAL A 461 -0.96 3.25 9.40
CA VAL A 461 -1.75 3.92 8.37
C VAL A 461 -3.16 4.16 8.91
N ARG A 462 -3.61 5.40 8.91
CA ARG A 462 -4.98 5.80 9.26
C ARG A 462 -5.67 6.47 8.09
N GLN A 463 -6.99 6.60 8.18
CA GLN A 463 -7.81 7.19 7.13
C GLN A 463 -8.73 8.29 7.65
N ALA A 464 -8.98 9.26 6.76
CA ALA A 464 -10.02 10.26 6.87
C ALA A 464 -10.79 10.31 5.55
N VAL A 465 -12.06 10.64 5.58
CA VAL A 465 -12.93 10.59 4.40
C VAL A 465 -13.51 11.96 4.10
N GLY A 466 -13.55 12.33 2.83
CA GLY A 466 -14.12 13.58 2.34
C GLY A 466 -14.92 13.40 1.04
N ASP A 467 -15.66 14.46 0.69
CA ASP A 467 -16.49 14.52 -0.52
C ASP A 467 -15.79 15.27 -1.67
N SER A 468 -14.56 15.69 -1.46
CA SER A 468 -13.77 16.46 -2.44
C SER A 468 -12.29 16.13 -2.27
N PRO A 469 -11.48 16.16 -3.36
CA PRO A 469 -10.04 15.90 -3.28
C PRO A 469 -9.29 16.86 -2.37
N LEU A 470 -9.80 18.05 -2.14
CA LEU A 470 -9.25 19.02 -1.17
C LEU A 470 -10.10 19.15 0.10
N GLY A 471 -10.83 18.09 0.44
CA GLY A 471 -11.60 17.98 1.67
C GLY A 471 -12.85 18.87 1.75
N PRO A 472 -13.38 19.13 2.95
CA PRO A 472 -12.82 18.70 4.24
C PRO A 472 -12.80 17.20 4.43
N PHE A 473 -11.78 16.72 5.17
CA PHE A 473 -11.64 15.30 5.51
C PHE A 473 -11.98 15.07 6.99
N THR A 474 -12.88 14.14 7.24
CA THR A 474 -13.21 13.70 8.60
C THR A 474 -12.39 12.48 8.96
N LYS A 475 -11.53 12.59 9.97
CA LYS A 475 -10.76 11.48 10.52
C LYS A 475 -11.69 10.48 11.21
N LEU A 476 -11.55 9.21 10.85
CA LEU A 476 -12.37 8.15 11.42
C LEU A 476 -11.86 7.71 12.79
N GLY A 477 -12.77 7.25 13.65
CA GLY A 477 -12.45 6.77 14.98
C GLY A 477 -11.81 5.37 15.00
N ALA A 478 -11.49 4.88 16.20
CA ALA A 478 -10.82 3.60 16.46
C ALA A 478 -11.55 2.38 15.89
N LYS A 479 -12.86 2.48 15.67
CA LYS A 479 -13.66 1.40 15.03
C LYS A 479 -13.26 1.15 13.57
N TYR A 480 -12.69 2.13 12.89
CA TYR A 480 -12.37 2.13 11.46
C TYR A 480 -10.89 2.40 11.19
N ASN A 481 -10.09 2.48 12.24
CA ASN A 481 -8.66 2.71 12.18
C ASN A 481 -7.91 1.83 13.18
N PRO A 482 -6.67 1.43 12.87
CA PRO A 482 -5.90 1.77 11.66
C PRO A 482 -6.32 0.95 10.44
N VAL A 483 -6.00 1.45 9.23
CA VAL A 483 -6.03 0.68 7.97
C VAL A 483 -4.91 -0.37 8.00
N MET A 484 -3.73 0.03 8.49
CA MET A 484 -2.56 -0.82 8.71
C MET A 484 -1.94 -0.43 10.05
N GLY A 485 -1.72 -1.38 10.94
CA GLY A 485 -1.24 -1.11 12.30
C GLY A 485 -0.22 -2.12 12.80
N ILE A 486 -0.22 -2.36 14.10
CA ILE A 486 0.64 -3.37 14.73
C ILE A 486 0.03 -4.75 14.53
N ASN A 487 0.87 -5.74 14.25
CA ASN A 487 0.46 -7.13 14.37
C ASN A 487 0.12 -7.42 15.84
N ALA A 488 -1.16 -7.59 16.14
CA ALA A 488 -1.65 -7.61 17.51
C ALA A 488 -1.28 -8.88 18.29
N THR A 489 -0.97 -9.99 17.59
CA THR A 489 -0.80 -11.29 18.24
C THR A 489 0.58 -11.44 18.87
N ASN A 490 1.63 -10.98 18.24
CA ASN A 490 3.01 -11.22 18.68
C ASN A 490 3.95 -10.03 18.51
N ASP A 491 3.43 -8.85 18.20
CA ASP A 491 4.24 -7.65 17.90
C ASP A 491 5.33 -7.88 16.84
N TYR A 492 5.12 -8.85 15.95
CA TYR A 492 6.13 -9.27 14.99
C TYR A 492 6.50 -8.18 14.01
N MET A 493 5.52 -7.36 13.65
CA MET A 493 5.68 -6.18 12.81
C MET A 493 5.06 -4.98 13.52
N ALA A 494 5.79 -3.90 13.59
CA ALA A 494 5.34 -2.66 14.21
C ALA A 494 5.86 -1.44 13.44
N GLY A 495 5.27 -0.28 13.68
CA GLY A 495 5.65 0.94 12.97
C GLY A 495 5.33 0.85 11.48
N THR A 496 4.21 0.22 11.14
CA THR A 496 3.74 0.00 9.78
C THR A 496 3.10 1.26 9.24
N GLY A 497 3.82 2.02 8.45
CA GLY A 497 3.31 3.28 7.92
C GLY A 497 4.11 3.78 6.74
N HIS A 498 3.87 5.04 6.38
CA HIS A 498 4.41 5.69 5.20
C HIS A 498 4.28 4.75 3.99
N HIS A 499 3.08 4.64 3.53
CA HIS A 499 2.60 3.64 2.59
C HIS A 499 2.36 4.25 1.21
N CYS A 500 2.22 3.38 0.22
CA CYS A 500 1.60 3.69 -1.06
C CYS A 500 0.63 2.58 -1.48
N PHE A 501 -0.31 2.92 -2.35
CA PHE A 501 -1.23 1.95 -2.91
C PHE A 501 -0.89 1.61 -4.35
N ILE A 502 -1.02 0.33 -4.68
CA ILE A 502 -0.85 -0.16 -6.06
C ILE A 502 -2.14 -0.84 -6.50
N LYS A 503 -2.69 -0.36 -7.61
CA LYS A 503 -3.76 -1.08 -8.30
C LYS A 503 -3.14 -1.99 -9.36
N ALA A 504 -3.36 -3.30 -9.24
CA ALA A 504 -2.89 -4.30 -10.19
C ALA A 504 -4.06 -5.19 -10.64
N GLY A 505 -4.56 -4.98 -11.84
CA GLY A 505 -5.81 -5.58 -12.29
C GLY A 505 -6.98 -5.09 -11.44
N ASP A 506 -7.74 -6.03 -10.85
CA ASP A 506 -8.87 -5.73 -9.96
C ASP A 506 -8.46 -5.68 -8.48
N GLU A 507 -7.19 -5.93 -8.15
CA GLU A 507 -6.68 -5.92 -6.78
C GLU A 507 -6.07 -4.58 -6.40
N LEU A 508 -6.20 -4.21 -5.13
CA LEU A 508 -5.54 -3.10 -4.50
C LEU A 508 -4.55 -3.65 -3.46
N PHE A 509 -3.30 -3.23 -3.56
CA PHE A 509 -2.25 -3.54 -2.59
C PHE A 509 -1.83 -2.28 -1.86
N ILE A 510 -1.43 -2.45 -0.61
CA ILE A 510 -0.78 -1.43 0.20
C ILE A 510 0.66 -1.89 0.47
N LEU A 511 1.63 -1.10 0.01
CA LEU A 511 3.03 -1.25 0.39
C LEU A 511 3.32 -0.29 1.53
N TYR A 512 4.10 -0.72 2.49
CA TYR A 512 4.42 0.07 3.67
C TYR A 512 5.80 -0.33 4.20
N HIS A 513 6.43 0.53 4.98
CA HIS A 513 7.57 0.08 5.75
C HIS A 513 7.14 -0.42 7.13
N ALA A 514 7.91 -1.35 7.68
CA ALA A 514 7.73 -1.86 9.03
C ALA A 514 9.05 -2.18 9.70
N PHE A 515 9.05 -2.21 11.04
CA PHE A 515 10.11 -2.80 11.83
C PHE A 515 9.75 -4.24 12.13
N TYR A 516 10.65 -5.13 11.76
CA TYR A 516 10.52 -6.56 11.98
C TYR A 516 11.04 -6.93 13.35
N ASN A 517 10.30 -7.75 14.10
CA ASN A 517 10.60 -8.20 15.44
C ASN A 517 11.24 -7.13 16.32
N PRO A 518 10.55 -6.00 16.57
CA PRO A 518 11.14 -4.86 17.26
C PRO A 518 11.55 -5.15 18.69
N ILE A 519 11.00 -6.19 19.33
CA ILE A 519 11.33 -6.55 20.70
C ILE A 519 12.71 -7.23 20.78
N GLU A 520 13.00 -8.18 19.89
CA GLU A 520 14.27 -8.92 19.88
C GLU A 520 15.44 -8.06 19.38
N ASN A 521 15.19 -7.25 18.36
CA ASN A 521 16.23 -6.45 17.74
C ASN A 521 16.55 -5.14 18.48
N SER A 522 15.76 -4.78 19.47
CA SER A 522 15.97 -3.55 20.21
C SER A 522 15.57 -3.68 21.69
N PRO A 523 16.47 -4.20 22.53
CA PRO A 523 16.23 -4.25 23.98
C PRO A 523 15.99 -2.88 24.62
N ASN A 524 16.32 -1.79 23.91
CA ASN A 524 16.13 -0.41 24.36
C ASN A 524 15.02 0.34 23.59
N GLY A 525 14.22 -0.34 22.77
CA GLY A 525 13.17 0.30 21.97
C GLY A 525 13.69 1.08 20.75
N THR A 526 14.95 0.92 20.35
CA THR A 526 15.50 1.58 19.16
C THR A 526 15.44 0.63 17.98
N PHE A 527 14.69 0.98 16.95
CA PHE A 527 14.54 0.17 15.75
C PHE A 527 15.81 0.18 14.89
N LEU A 528 16.27 -0.99 14.46
CA LEU A 528 17.54 -1.14 13.72
C LEU A 528 17.40 -1.00 12.21
N GLY A 529 16.22 -0.82 11.69
CA GLY A 529 15.97 -0.65 10.25
C GLY A 529 14.51 -0.81 9.89
N ARG A 530 14.17 -0.32 8.72
CA ARG A 530 12.84 -0.48 8.12
C ARG A 530 12.96 -1.39 6.91
N ALA A 531 11.96 -2.24 6.72
CA ALA A 531 11.85 -3.10 5.55
C ALA A 531 10.44 -2.99 4.96
N ILE A 532 10.31 -3.34 3.70
CA ILE A 532 9.07 -3.17 2.97
C ILE A 532 8.21 -4.43 3.08
N GLY A 533 6.94 -4.23 3.42
CA GLY A 533 5.88 -5.23 3.35
C GLY A 533 4.82 -4.84 2.32
N ALA A 534 4.10 -5.83 1.82
CA ALA A 534 3.00 -5.65 0.89
C ALA A 534 1.82 -6.53 1.29
N ASP A 535 0.66 -5.93 1.45
CA ASP A 535 -0.59 -6.62 1.77
C ASP A 535 -1.73 -6.15 0.86
N ARG A 536 -2.80 -6.94 0.79
CA ARG A 536 -4.01 -6.52 0.09
C ARG A 536 -4.76 -5.47 0.88
N ALA A 537 -5.41 -4.55 0.18
CA ALA A 537 -6.37 -3.62 0.73
C ALA A 537 -7.67 -3.70 -0.06
N GLN A 538 -8.77 -3.35 0.55
CA GLN A 538 -10.06 -3.33 -0.13
C GLN A 538 -11.04 -2.35 0.52
N PHE A 539 -12.02 -1.92 -0.28
CA PHE A 539 -13.14 -1.13 0.18
C PHE A 539 -14.32 -2.04 0.50
N MET A 540 -14.99 -1.78 1.62
CA MET A 540 -16.18 -2.51 2.03
C MET A 540 -17.25 -1.54 2.53
N TYR A 541 -18.51 -1.78 2.10
CA TYR A 541 -19.62 -0.95 2.52
C TYR A 541 -19.88 -1.06 4.01
N ASN A 542 -20.00 0.10 4.64
CA ASN A 542 -20.32 0.21 6.05
C ASN A 542 -21.74 0.77 6.25
N GLU A 543 -22.64 -0.02 6.80
CA GLU A 543 -24.06 0.34 6.98
C GLU A 543 -24.24 1.53 7.93
N GLU A 544 -23.37 1.70 8.92
CA GLU A 544 -23.47 2.78 9.91
C GLU A 544 -23.08 4.13 9.31
N LEU A 545 -22.06 4.15 8.46
CA LEU A 545 -21.56 5.35 7.81
C LEU A 545 -22.28 5.63 6.47
N GLY A 546 -22.83 4.59 5.84
CA GLY A 546 -23.55 4.70 4.58
C GLY A 546 -22.65 4.83 3.34
N TYR A 547 -21.36 4.49 3.49
CA TYR A 547 -20.38 4.48 2.40
C TYR A 547 -19.32 3.41 2.64
N ASP A 548 -18.49 3.16 1.64
CA ASP A 548 -17.40 2.19 1.74
C ASP A 548 -16.28 2.69 2.64
N ILE A 549 -15.62 1.77 3.34
CA ILE A 549 -14.45 2.02 4.20
C ILE A 549 -13.28 1.22 3.64
N LEU A 550 -12.10 1.82 3.69
CA LEU A 550 -10.85 1.17 3.31
C LEU A 550 -10.34 0.28 4.45
N TYR A 551 -10.03 -0.97 4.12
CA TYR A 551 -9.43 -1.94 5.03
C TYR A 551 -8.15 -2.52 4.43
N GLY A 552 -7.11 -2.65 5.26
CA GLY A 552 -5.90 -3.37 4.94
C GLY A 552 -5.92 -4.78 5.55
N ASN A 553 -5.55 -5.78 4.76
CA ASN A 553 -5.42 -7.17 5.20
C ASN A 553 -4.04 -7.47 5.78
N GLY A 554 -3.52 -6.57 6.62
CA GLY A 554 -2.16 -6.65 7.17
C GLY A 554 -2.02 -5.96 8.51
N PRO A 555 -0.78 -5.85 9.04
CA PRO A 555 0.43 -6.40 8.45
C PRO A 555 0.52 -7.91 8.63
N THR A 556 0.78 -8.65 7.56
CA THR A 556 0.90 -10.11 7.60
C THR A 556 2.35 -10.56 7.61
N TYR A 557 2.62 -11.62 8.36
CA TYR A 557 3.85 -12.38 8.31
C TYR A 557 3.53 -13.87 8.14
N SER A 558 2.81 -14.15 7.08
CA SER A 558 2.40 -15.50 6.69
C SER A 558 2.21 -15.55 5.19
N LEU A 559 2.16 -16.75 4.63
CA LEU A 559 1.94 -16.91 3.20
C LEU A 559 0.59 -16.35 2.78
N GLN A 560 0.61 -15.65 1.64
CA GLN A 560 -0.56 -15.05 0.99
C GLN A 560 -0.59 -15.50 -0.48
N PRO A 561 -1.77 -15.56 -1.11
CA PRO A 561 -1.84 -15.83 -2.56
C PRO A 561 -1.10 -14.77 -3.36
N LEU A 562 -0.37 -15.17 -4.38
CA LEU A 562 0.23 -14.23 -5.34
C LEU A 562 -0.80 -13.30 -5.95
N PRO A 563 -0.42 -12.09 -6.38
CA PRO A 563 -1.30 -11.20 -7.13
C PRO A 563 -1.93 -11.89 -8.34
N ASP A 564 -3.18 -11.57 -8.63
CA ASP A 564 -3.93 -12.12 -9.78
C ASP A 564 -3.16 -11.93 -11.10
N VAL A 565 -2.52 -10.77 -11.27
CA VAL A 565 -1.72 -10.43 -12.46
C VAL A 565 -0.46 -11.28 -12.59
N ALA A 566 0.12 -11.75 -11.48
CA ALA A 566 1.28 -12.63 -11.46
C ALA A 566 0.91 -14.10 -11.62
N SER A 567 -0.13 -14.55 -10.93
CA SER A 567 -0.54 -15.95 -10.89
C SER A 567 -1.41 -16.38 -12.09
N GLY A 568 -2.07 -15.42 -12.75
CA GLY A 568 -3.11 -15.68 -13.75
C GLY A 568 -4.38 -16.32 -13.17
N MET A 569 -4.55 -16.26 -11.85
CA MET A 569 -5.69 -16.79 -11.11
C MET A 569 -6.32 -15.71 -10.24
N THR A 570 -7.61 -15.83 -9.96
CA THR A 570 -8.35 -14.92 -9.08
C THR A 570 -8.93 -15.68 -7.90
N ASN A 571 -9.32 -14.98 -6.83
CA ASN A 571 -10.01 -15.62 -5.72
C ASN A 571 -11.46 -15.98 -6.11
N VAL A 572 -11.66 -17.20 -6.62
CA VAL A 572 -12.98 -17.69 -7.04
C VAL A 572 -13.91 -18.02 -5.86
N ALA A 573 -13.42 -18.05 -4.62
CA ALA A 573 -14.27 -18.21 -3.44
C ALA A 573 -15.30 -17.08 -3.31
N LYS A 574 -14.95 -15.84 -3.73
CA LYS A 574 -15.86 -14.68 -3.75
C LYS A 574 -17.17 -14.92 -4.53
N LYS A 575 -17.16 -15.86 -5.46
CA LYS A 575 -18.34 -16.23 -6.30
C LYS A 575 -19.05 -17.51 -5.82
N ALA A 576 -18.55 -18.17 -4.78
CA ALA A 576 -19.12 -19.39 -4.26
C ALA A 576 -20.36 -19.10 -3.40
N LYS A 577 -21.33 -20.03 -3.47
CA LYS A 577 -22.40 -20.12 -2.49
C LYS A 577 -21.89 -20.88 -1.28
N ILE A 578 -22.02 -20.33 -0.10
CA ILE A 578 -21.51 -20.92 1.14
C ILE A 578 -22.65 -21.54 1.93
N LYS A 579 -22.41 -22.72 2.45
CA LYS A 579 -23.24 -23.40 3.45
C LYS A 579 -22.36 -23.87 4.61
N VAL A 580 -22.80 -23.62 5.82
CA VAL A 580 -22.07 -23.93 7.04
C VAL A 580 -22.87 -24.76 8.03
N SER A 581 -22.20 -25.42 8.98
CA SER A 581 -22.84 -26.10 10.12
C SER A 581 -23.05 -25.18 11.33
N GLY A 582 -22.27 -24.13 11.46
CA GLY A 582 -22.33 -23.16 12.55
C GLY A 582 -23.30 -21.99 12.28
N ASP A 583 -22.95 -20.80 12.72
CA ASP A 583 -23.81 -19.60 12.58
C ASP A 583 -23.87 -19.11 11.12
N GLU A 584 -25.01 -19.33 10.48
CA GLU A 584 -25.26 -18.90 9.09
C GLU A 584 -25.17 -17.37 8.91
N ASN A 585 -25.39 -16.56 9.97
CA ASN A 585 -25.30 -15.11 9.86
C ASN A 585 -23.85 -14.63 9.69
N THR A 586 -22.89 -15.44 10.15
CA THR A 586 -21.45 -15.15 10.02
C THR A 586 -20.82 -15.80 8.79
N ALA A 587 -21.53 -16.64 8.05
CA ALA A 587 -21.03 -17.31 6.86
C ALA A 587 -20.55 -16.33 5.76
N LYS A 588 -21.11 -15.13 5.72
CA LYS A 588 -20.74 -14.06 4.78
C LYS A 588 -19.30 -13.58 4.92
N TYR A 589 -18.64 -13.83 6.05
CA TYR A 589 -17.25 -13.47 6.30
C TYR A 589 -16.25 -14.49 5.75
N LEU A 590 -16.71 -15.63 5.25
CA LEU A 590 -15.84 -16.69 4.74
C LEU A 590 -15.30 -16.43 3.32
N ASN A 591 -15.83 -15.45 2.61
CA ASN A 591 -15.42 -15.15 1.24
C ASN A 591 -15.56 -13.68 0.87
N ASP A 592 -15.54 -12.80 1.85
CA ASP A 592 -15.60 -11.35 1.62
C ASP A 592 -14.23 -10.76 1.23
N GLY A 593 -13.15 -11.54 1.37
CA GLY A 593 -11.79 -11.17 1.03
C GLY A 593 -11.09 -10.39 2.14
N LEU A 594 -11.67 -10.32 3.33
CA LEU A 594 -11.12 -9.60 4.47
C LEU A 594 -10.72 -10.58 5.58
N PHE A 595 -9.42 -10.67 5.83
CA PHE A 595 -8.89 -11.32 7.03
C PHE A 595 -8.22 -10.26 7.89
N THR A 596 -8.96 -9.70 8.83
CA THR A 596 -8.44 -8.63 9.67
C THR A 596 -7.37 -9.15 10.62
N VAL A 597 -6.24 -8.48 10.68
CA VAL A 597 -5.10 -8.88 11.51
C VAL A 597 -4.83 -7.91 12.67
N GLN A 598 -5.69 -6.91 12.86
CA GLN A 598 -5.37 -5.76 13.68
C GLN A 598 -6.22 -5.57 14.93
N ASP A 599 -7.44 -6.09 15.00
CA ASP A 599 -8.31 -5.81 16.12
C ASP A 599 -9.19 -7.01 16.50
N PHE A 600 -9.13 -7.39 17.79
CA PHE A 600 -9.97 -8.42 18.39
C PHE A 600 -11.44 -8.00 18.50
N THR A 601 -11.77 -6.76 18.22
CA THR A 601 -13.14 -6.22 18.42
C THR A 601 -13.99 -6.28 17.16
N LEU A 602 -13.42 -6.50 15.99
CA LEU A 602 -14.17 -6.62 14.74
C LEU A 602 -14.59 -8.07 14.51
N PRO A 603 -15.89 -8.40 14.60
CA PRO A 603 -16.39 -9.77 14.52
C PRO A 603 -16.55 -10.23 13.05
N TRP A 604 -15.51 -10.06 12.23
CA TRP A 604 -15.57 -10.37 10.80
C TRP A 604 -15.01 -11.75 10.53
N GLU A 605 -15.46 -12.69 11.32
CA GLU A 605 -15.09 -14.09 11.24
C GLU A 605 -16.34 -14.95 11.24
N TYR A 606 -16.33 -16.03 10.50
CA TYR A 606 -17.29 -17.10 10.67
C TYR A 606 -17.11 -17.75 12.04
N VAL A 607 -18.22 -18.06 12.73
CA VAL A 607 -18.21 -18.63 14.06
C VAL A 607 -19.04 -19.91 14.11
N ASP A 608 -18.46 -20.97 14.61
CA ASP A 608 -19.17 -22.15 15.06
C ASP A 608 -18.91 -22.35 16.57
N ALA A 609 -19.91 -22.14 17.39
CA ALA A 609 -19.80 -22.32 18.85
C ALA A 609 -19.47 -23.78 19.23
N ASN A 610 -19.80 -24.73 18.34
CA ASN A 610 -19.46 -26.14 18.44
C ASN A 610 -19.86 -26.79 19.78
N GLU A 611 -21.06 -26.44 20.28
CA GLU A 611 -21.59 -26.90 21.58
C GLU A 611 -21.63 -28.42 21.71
N ASP A 612 -21.76 -29.14 20.59
CA ASP A 612 -21.79 -30.60 20.54
C ASP A 612 -20.39 -31.24 20.31
N GLN A 613 -19.33 -30.44 20.25
CA GLN A 613 -17.93 -30.86 20.13
C GLN A 613 -17.63 -31.73 18.88
N LYS A 614 -18.36 -31.51 17.80
CA LYS A 614 -18.23 -32.31 16.56
C LYS A 614 -17.38 -31.66 15.47
N GLY A 615 -16.97 -30.44 15.68
CA GLY A 615 -16.28 -29.63 14.67
C GLY A 615 -17.22 -28.92 13.70
N THR A 616 -16.68 -28.13 12.80
CA THR A 616 -17.42 -27.35 11.81
C THR A 616 -17.25 -27.88 10.40
N THR A 617 -18.29 -27.72 9.59
CA THR A 617 -18.29 -28.04 8.16
C THR A 617 -18.64 -26.79 7.36
N ILE A 618 -17.79 -26.44 6.39
CA ILE A 618 -17.98 -25.33 5.46
C ILE A 618 -17.99 -25.89 4.05
N THR A 619 -19.01 -25.54 3.24
CA THR A 619 -19.12 -25.99 1.87
C THR A 619 -19.28 -24.80 0.93
N LEU A 620 -18.35 -24.70 -0.02
CA LEU A 620 -18.40 -23.74 -1.13
C LEU A 620 -18.91 -24.46 -2.37
N THR A 621 -19.87 -23.87 -3.07
CA THR A 621 -20.45 -24.42 -4.29
C THR A 621 -20.49 -23.39 -5.40
N TRP A 622 -20.03 -23.75 -6.59
CA TRP A 622 -20.04 -22.90 -7.77
C TRP A 622 -21.12 -23.35 -8.75
N ASP A 623 -21.86 -22.40 -9.33
CA ASP A 623 -22.89 -22.70 -10.35
C ASP A 623 -22.28 -23.18 -11.67
N THR A 624 -21.09 -22.70 -12.00
CA THR A 624 -20.24 -23.17 -13.10
C THR A 624 -18.96 -23.74 -12.55
N PRO A 625 -18.38 -24.80 -13.15
CA PRO A 625 -17.12 -25.33 -12.69
C PRO A 625 -16.02 -24.27 -12.68
N VAL A 626 -15.16 -24.33 -11.68
CA VAL A 626 -13.93 -23.52 -11.59
C VAL A 626 -12.70 -24.40 -11.68
N GLU A 627 -11.66 -23.92 -12.35
CA GLU A 627 -10.34 -24.56 -12.37
C GLU A 627 -9.49 -23.92 -11.29
N ILE A 628 -9.08 -24.71 -10.30
CA ILE A 628 -8.34 -24.23 -9.13
C ILE A 628 -6.96 -24.89 -9.03
N LYS A 629 -5.99 -24.21 -8.42
CA LYS A 629 -4.62 -24.69 -8.21
C LYS A 629 -4.09 -24.53 -6.79
N SER A 630 -4.74 -23.70 -5.97
CA SER A 630 -4.35 -23.53 -4.58
C SER A 630 -5.49 -22.91 -3.78
N PHE A 631 -5.40 -23.02 -2.46
CA PHE A 631 -6.29 -22.34 -1.53
C PHE A 631 -5.57 -22.05 -0.23
N ILE A 632 -6.11 -21.10 0.53
CA ILE A 632 -5.77 -20.84 1.92
C ILE A 632 -7.04 -20.62 2.73
N ILE A 633 -7.10 -21.22 3.92
CA ILE A 633 -8.17 -21.11 4.89
C ILE A 633 -7.58 -20.32 6.05
N TYR A 634 -7.90 -19.02 6.10
CA TYR A 634 -7.36 -18.11 7.12
C TYR A 634 -7.98 -18.37 8.48
N ASN A 635 -7.13 -18.46 9.44
CA ASN A 635 -7.48 -18.76 10.81
C ASN A 635 -7.99 -17.52 11.56
N SER A 636 -8.54 -17.74 12.74
CA SER A 636 -8.88 -16.66 13.64
C SER A 636 -7.64 -15.89 14.08
N GLN A 637 -7.80 -14.58 14.24
CA GLN A 637 -6.79 -13.73 14.85
C GLN A 637 -6.65 -13.93 16.35
N ASN A 638 -7.69 -14.43 16.97
CA ASN A 638 -7.68 -14.74 18.38
C ASN A 638 -7.28 -16.20 18.55
N TYR A 639 -6.07 -16.44 19.07
CA TYR A 639 -5.52 -17.77 19.27
C TYR A 639 -6.41 -18.70 20.10
N PHE A 640 -7.28 -18.17 20.98
CA PHE A 640 -8.25 -18.97 21.74
C PHE A 640 -9.29 -19.67 20.87
N TYR A 641 -9.48 -19.21 19.64
CA TYR A 641 -10.43 -19.78 18.67
C TYR A 641 -9.74 -20.34 17.44
N ALA A 642 -8.41 -20.24 17.41
CA ALA A 642 -7.62 -20.72 16.29
C ALA A 642 -7.58 -22.25 16.26
N PHE A 643 -7.61 -22.82 15.08
CA PHE A 643 -7.47 -24.25 14.85
C PHE A 643 -6.03 -24.60 14.45
N ASP A 644 -5.52 -25.74 14.91
CA ASP A 644 -4.17 -26.19 14.60
C ASP A 644 -4.07 -26.84 13.21
N LYS A 645 -5.16 -27.38 12.70
CA LYS A 645 -5.24 -27.99 11.37
C LYS A 645 -6.66 -28.06 10.84
N VAL A 646 -6.75 -28.24 9.52
CA VAL A 646 -7.95 -28.66 8.82
C VAL A 646 -7.91 -30.17 8.61
N ASP A 647 -8.89 -30.89 9.18
CA ASP A 647 -8.87 -32.36 9.15
C ASP A 647 -9.15 -32.92 7.77
N LEU A 648 -10.00 -32.24 6.98
CA LEU A 648 -10.35 -32.68 5.63
C LEU A 648 -10.75 -31.52 4.73
N VAL A 649 -10.17 -31.46 3.56
CA VAL A 649 -10.67 -30.66 2.44
C VAL A 649 -11.02 -31.63 1.30
N ARG A 650 -12.30 -31.66 0.90
CA ARG A 650 -12.79 -32.55 -0.15
C ARG A 650 -13.33 -31.74 -1.32
N PHE A 651 -12.97 -32.15 -2.52
CA PHE A 651 -13.41 -31.51 -3.76
C PHE A 651 -14.32 -32.44 -4.54
N LYS A 652 -15.43 -31.91 -5.07
CA LYS A 652 -16.24 -32.59 -6.07
C LYS A 652 -15.76 -32.16 -7.46
N LEU A 653 -15.18 -33.11 -8.17
CA LEU A 653 -14.60 -32.85 -9.48
C LEU A 653 -15.69 -32.67 -10.54
N ALA A 654 -15.52 -31.70 -11.41
CA ALA A 654 -16.35 -31.54 -12.61
C ALA A 654 -15.94 -32.49 -13.73
N GLU A 655 -14.65 -32.83 -13.78
CA GLU A 655 -14.08 -33.78 -14.72
C GLU A 655 -12.87 -34.48 -14.14
N LYS A 656 -12.52 -35.63 -14.70
CA LYS A 656 -11.32 -36.40 -14.34
C LYS A 656 -10.07 -35.59 -14.72
N PRO A 657 -9.14 -35.34 -13.78
CA PRO A 657 -7.88 -34.67 -14.11
C PRO A 657 -7.08 -35.48 -15.14
N ALA A 658 -6.45 -34.78 -16.09
CA ALA A 658 -5.72 -35.44 -17.19
C ALA A 658 -4.52 -36.31 -16.71
N TRP A 659 -3.91 -35.92 -15.58
CA TRP A 659 -2.79 -36.64 -14.95
C TRP A 659 -3.21 -37.86 -14.11
N TYR A 660 -4.52 -38.05 -13.85
CA TYR A 660 -5.03 -39.13 -13.02
C TYR A 660 -5.38 -40.37 -13.86
N ASN A 661 -4.64 -41.46 -13.70
CA ASN A 661 -4.70 -42.62 -14.58
C ASN A 661 -5.46 -43.83 -14.03
N LEU A 662 -6.06 -43.78 -12.83
CA LEU A 662 -6.76 -44.93 -12.25
C LEU A 662 -8.07 -45.26 -13.00
N LYS A 663 -8.36 -46.57 -13.07
CA LYS A 663 -9.54 -47.09 -13.79
C LYS A 663 -10.85 -46.77 -13.08
N ASP A 664 -10.81 -46.67 -11.72
CA ASP A 664 -11.99 -46.48 -10.89
C ASP A 664 -12.00 -45.00 -10.41
N TYR A 665 -12.19 -44.08 -11.35
CA TYR A 665 -12.42 -42.68 -11.06
C TYR A 665 -13.77 -42.52 -10.35
N ASN A 666 -13.78 -41.90 -9.19
CA ASN A 666 -14.98 -41.34 -8.59
C ASN A 666 -14.86 -39.81 -8.62
N ASP A 667 -15.98 -39.11 -8.55
CA ASP A 667 -16.07 -37.69 -8.78
C ASP A 667 -15.50 -36.86 -7.61
N TYR A 668 -14.60 -37.39 -6.80
CA TYR A 668 -14.05 -36.72 -5.63
C TYR A 668 -12.53 -36.90 -5.49
N CYS A 669 -11.87 -35.89 -4.96
CA CYS A 669 -10.54 -35.97 -4.36
C CYS A 669 -10.50 -35.21 -3.03
N TYR A 670 -9.44 -35.43 -2.25
CA TYR A 670 -9.36 -34.86 -0.91
C TYR A 670 -7.91 -34.62 -0.47
N ILE A 671 -7.77 -33.73 0.52
CA ILE A 671 -6.57 -33.49 1.32
C ILE A 671 -6.96 -33.69 2.78
N GLU A 672 -6.16 -34.45 3.53
CA GLU A 672 -6.37 -34.73 4.96
C GLU A 672 -5.24 -34.15 5.80
N ASN A 673 -5.55 -33.76 7.02
CA ASN A 673 -4.60 -33.31 8.05
C ASN A 673 -3.70 -32.15 7.57
N LEU A 674 -4.32 -31.14 7.01
CA LEU A 674 -3.62 -29.95 6.55
C LEU A 674 -3.30 -29.03 7.76
N GLU A 675 -2.06 -28.96 8.13
CA GLU A 675 -1.57 -28.17 9.25
C GLU A 675 -1.58 -26.67 8.92
N CYS A 676 -1.84 -25.84 9.94
CA CYS A 676 -1.95 -24.40 9.78
C CYS A 676 -0.61 -23.68 9.77
N ASN A 677 0.43 -24.28 10.35
CA ASN A 677 1.78 -23.78 10.32
C ASN A 677 2.70 -24.90 9.87
N PRO A 678 3.37 -24.80 8.73
CA PRO A 678 4.40 -25.77 8.35
C PRO A 678 5.54 -25.78 9.39
N GLU A 679 6.16 -26.93 9.56
CA GLU A 679 7.06 -27.34 10.64
C GLU A 679 8.28 -26.45 10.96
N ASN A 680 8.52 -25.38 10.23
CA ASN A 680 9.74 -24.56 10.35
C ASN A 680 9.57 -23.29 11.18
N VAL A 681 8.47 -23.15 11.87
CA VAL A 681 8.24 -22.07 12.81
C VAL A 681 8.86 -22.46 14.15
N GLU A 682 9.78 -21.67 14.68
CA GLU A 682 10.45 -21.96 15.96
C GLU A 682 9.44 -22.28 17.07
N GLU A 683 9.81 -23.17 18.00
CA GLU A 683 8.95 -23.72 19.06
C GLU A 683 8.18 -22.68 19.91
N ASN A 684 8.48 -21.40 19.80
CA ASN A 684 7.81 -20.32 20.50
C ASN A 684 6.79 -19.53 19.64
N ASP A 685 6.63 -19.88 18.39
CA ASP A 685 5.66 -19.28 17.48
C ASP A 685 4.35 -20.10 17.44
N PHE A 686 3.91 -20.56 18.61
CA PHE A 686 2.68 -21.36 18.80
C PHE A 686 1.42 -20.65 18.32
N PHE A 687 1.51 -19.35 18.23
CA PHE A 687 0.40 -18.58 17.80
C PHE A 687 0.55 -18.33 16.33
N MET A 688 -0.45 -18.77 15.61
CA MET A 688 -0.56 -18.45 14.24
C MET A 688 -0.37 -16.97 14.07
N ARG A 689 0.62 -16.66 13.29
CA ARG A 689 0.84 -15.30 12.87
C ARG A 689 -0.45 -14.80 12.29
N GLN A 690 -0.80 -13.59 12.56
CA GLN A 690 -1.98 -12.97 11.98
C GLN A 690 -1.96 -13.16 10.48
N GLY A 691 -3.11 -13.51 9.91
CA GLY A 691 -3.22 -13.90 8.52
C GLY A 691 -2.66 -15.29 8.21
N GLY A 692 -2.25 -16.10 9.21
CA GLY A 692 -1.86 -17.50 9.02
C GLY A 692 -3.05 -18.39 8.75
N GLY A 693 -2.81 -19.56 8.14
CA GLY A 693 -3.87 -20.50 7.86
C GLY A 693 -3.40 -21.81 7.28
N ALA A 694 -4.35 -22.69 7.04
CA ALA A 694 -4.14 -23.94 6.33
C ALA A 694 -4.16 -23.68 4.83
N LEU A 695 -3.10 -24.07 4.13
CA LEU A 695 -2.98 -23.85 2.69
C LEU A 695 -2.45 -25.08 1.94
N ALA A 696 -2.82 -25.19 0.68
CA ALA A 696 -2.29 -26.19 -0.21
C ALA A 696 -2.19 -25.67 -1.65
N SER A 697 -1.18 -26.14 -2.36
CA SER A 697 -0.96 -25.94 -3.77
C SER A 697 -0.88 -27.31 -4.48
N PHE A 698 -1.47 -27.41 -5.66
CA PHE A 698 -1.60 -28.67 -6.40
C PHE A 698 -1.75 -28.43 -7.90
N ASP A 699 -1.61 -29.48 -8.69
CA ASP A 699 -1.92 -29.43 -10.12
C ASP A 699 -3.39 -29.10 -10.36
N ASN A 700 -3.66 -28.28 -11.36
CA ASN A 700 -5.00 -27.78 -11.67
C ASN A 700 -6.07 -28.90 -11.69
N ILE A 701 -7.15 -28.67 -10.96
CA ILE A 701 -8.35 -29.49 -10.98
C ILE A 701 -9.59 -28.64 -11.26
N LYS A 702 -10.58 -29.22 -11.94
CA LYS A 702 -11.86 -28.57 -12.18
C LYS A 702 -12.89 -29.07 -11.18
N VAL A 703 -13.48 -28.18 -10.43
CA VAL A 703 -14.38 -28.51 -9.31
C VAL A 703 -15.69 -27.75 -9.39
N THR A 704 -16.73 -28.32 -8.78
CA THR A 704 -18.03 -27.67 -8.56
C THR A 704 -18.33 -27.44 -7.09
N GLU A 705 -17.59 -28.11 -6.20
CA GLU A 705 -17.78 -28.01 -4.74
C GLU A 705 -16.46 -28.23 -4.01
N MET A 706 -16.26 -27.48 -2.94
CA MET A 706 -15.19 -27.68 -1.94
C MET A 706 -15.85 -27.77 -0.57
N THR A 707 -15.59 -28.86 0.16
CA THR A 707 -16.07 -29.05 1.53
C THR A 707 -14.88 -29.10 2.46
N ILE A 708 -14.90 -28.25 3.49
CA ILE A 708 -13.88 -28.12 4.52
C ILE A 708 -14.46 -28.64 5.82
N TYR A 709 -13.71 -29.46 6.54
CA TYR A 709 -14.04 -29.93 7.87
C TYR A 709 -12.90 -29.65 8.83
N ILE A 710 -13.23 -28.94 9.93
CA ILE A 710 -12.31 -28.60 11.01
C ILE A 710 -12.88 -29.20 12.28
N ASN A 711 -12.09 -30.03 12.98
CA ASN A 711 -12.49 -30.61 14.24
C ASN A 711 -12.44 -29.55 15.36
N SER A 712 -13.23 -29.75 16.40
CA SER A 712 -13.24 -28.91 17.61
C SER A 712 -12.05 -29.18 18.54
N LYS A 713 -10.86 -29.28 17.97
CA LYS A 713 -9.62 -29.31 18.74
C LYS A 713 -9.04 -27.92 18.78
N TYR A 714 -8.46 -27.56 19.88
CA TYR A 714 -7.76 -26.30 20.03
C TYR A 714 -6.29 -26.54 20.26
N THR A 715 -5.58 -25.45 20.17
CA THR A 715 -4.19 -25.39 20.63
C THR A 715 -4.16 -25.78 22.12
N THR A 716 -3.18 -26.59 22.46
CA THR A 716 -3.04 -27.20 23.79
C THR A 716 -2.91 -26.22 24.95
N GLU A 717 -2.75 -24.94 24.68
CA GLU A 717 -2.60 -23.89 25.69
C GLU A 717 -3.90 -23.10 25.98
N ALA A 718 -4.96 -23.34 25.23
CA ALA A 718 -6.27 -22.78 25.52
C ALA A 718 -6.99 -23.48 26.71
N GLU A 719 -6.23 -24.17 27.54
CA GLU A 719 -6.73 -24.83 28.70
C GLU A 719 -7.27 -23.79 29.72
N GLU A 720 -8.59 -23.81 29.94
CA GLU A 720 -9.26 -23.23 31.06
C GLU A 720 -9.02 -21.74 31.36
N LEU A 721 -9.67 -20.85 30.64
CA LEU A 721 -9.77 -19.45 31.08
C LEU A 721 -10.69 -19.27 32.32
N ASP A 722 -11.60 -20.20 32.57
CA ASP A 722 -12.55 -20.15 33.68
C ASP A 722 -13.02 -21.55 34.18
N GLY A 723 -12.28 -22.61 33.84
CA GLY A 723 -12.67 -23.99 34.13
C GLY A 723 -13.58 -24.61 33.06
N SER A 724 -13.84 -23.94 31.94
CA SER A 724 -14.58 -24.48 30.80
C SER A 724 -13.70 -24.52 29.55
N LEU A 725 -13.74 -25.65 28.83
CA LEU A 725 -13.04 -25.78 27.54
C LEU A 725 -13.79 -24.98 26.47
N ASN A 726 -13.05 -24.21 25.70
CA ASN A 726 -13.62 -23.48 24.57
C ASN A 726 -13.63 -24.38 23.33
N TYR A 727 -14.80 -24.68 22.80
CA TYR A 727 -14.95 -25.52 21.59
C TYR A 727 -15.30 -24.72 20.33
N ALA A 728 -15.37 -23.40 20.43
CA ALA A 728 -15.68 -22.55 19.29
C ALA A 728 -14.56 -22.57 18.27
N ILE A 729 -14.94 -22.69 17.00
CA ILE A 729 -14.04 -22.58 15.85
C ILE A 729 -14.38 -21.28 15.14
N ARG A 730 -13.35 -20.52 14.77
CA ARG A 730 -13.51 -19.32 13.95
C ARG A 730 -12.62 -19.41 12.71
N VAL A 731 -13.16 -18.97 11.59
CA VAL A 731 -12.46 -18.87 10.30
C VAL A 731 -12.59 -17.45 9.79
N SER A 732 -11.46 -16.83 9.50
CA SER A 732 -11.43 -15.43 9.05
C SER A 732 -11.90 -15.29 7.61
N ASP A 733 -11.28 -16.04 6.68
CA ASP A 733 -11.63 -16.01 5.26
C ASP A 733 -11.14 -17.30 4.56
N ILE A 734 -11.62 -17.54 3.35
CA ILE A 734 -11.19 -18.62 2.47
C ILE A 734 -10.86 -18.06 1.09
N PHE A 735 -9.60 -18.12 0.71
CA PHE A 735 -9.16 -17.84 -0.65
C PHE A 735 -9.03 -19.14 -1.43
N VAL A 736 -9.61 -19.17 -2.62
CA VAL A 736 -9.45 -20.29 -3.57
C VAL A 736 -8.97 -19.70 -4.89
N MET A 737 -7.71 -19.95 -5.24
CA MET A 737 -7.08 -19.38 -6.43
C MET A 737 -7.37 -20.22 -7.64
N GLY A 738 -8.11 -19.61 -8.58
CA GLY A 738 -8.61 -20.31 -9.75
C GLY A 738 -9.16 -19.36 -10.82
N LYS A 739 -9.79 -19.98 -11.81
CA LYS A 739 -10.50 -19.26 -12.89
C LYS A 739 -11.78 -20.01 -13.25
N GLU A 740 -12.76 -19.26 -13.75
CA GLU A 740 -13.98 -19.86 -14.29
C GLU A 740 -13.67 -20.69 -15.56
N VAL A 741 -14.26 -21.87 -15.65
CA VAL A 741 -14.18 -22.68 -16.87
C VAL A 741 -15.24 -22.15 -17.83
N LYS A 742 -14.81 -21.52 -18.94
CA LYS A 742 -15.70 -21.01 -19.99
C LYS A 742 -16.28 -22.13 -20.83
#